data_04497722aa9cf2083d51a1fc65aaeb39
#
_entry.id   04497722aa9cf2083d51a1fc65aaeb39
#
_cell.length_a   1.000
_cell.length_b   1.000
_cell.length_c   1.000
_cell.angle_alpha   90.00
_cell.angle_beta   90.00
_cell.angle_gamma   90.00
#
_symmetry.space_group_name_H-M   'P 1'
#
loop_
_entity.id
_entity.type
_entity.pdbx_description
1 polymer ?
#
loop_
_entity_poly.entity_id
_entity_poly.type
_entity_poly.pdbx_seq_one_letter_code
_entity_poly.pdbx_strand_id
1 'polypeptide(L)'
;SISQTGKYGSFRSSLSHVYNKGQYPNQRLNKITYSVGGDMKFGKLSFEGGAIYNKRFYPNGEGAGYGGGGYIYNLLVWTGTDYDVRDYKNYWRKKDEEQNWMNDVWYDNPYYLAHEMTSSNDYDKVNTYLSGKYDIMPWLNFSMRAGADAYASRTEKKNAMSARGGWDKNGYFYTSKSTGFSFNGDALLSANHSFGDFAIDGFVGGTIYYYYDDAISSNTRNGLSIPGYYSLKASVDPIASSSSYKQKQVNSIYGKFSASWKSTVFVDVTARNDWSSTLPSETRSYFYPAVSGSIIMSQLLKMPEWLNFWKLRGAWTVTKSDLGIYDTNQAYSVSTNVWDGMNTAVYPEMIRSTTLEPTAARSYEIGTAFNVWDNRLRFDISYYNKLKYNLTREATISGSSGFTKTLVNYDEEQVRRGVEVSLTASLIQTKDWNWEVNANWARDRYFYAKVDPVYSTQKPWVAAGKRWDWYGIYDWERDPQGNIIHENGYPVQSKYQSVMGNEYPDWIWGLSTTLRYKDWTLGISLDGRVGGMAYSRTEQTMWNTGVHPDSDNKWRYDEVVNGKKNYVGQGVKVVSGKVEYDTTGKIVSDTRVFAPNDTQVSYESYIKNYNPWSGGKVYQNVHDCTFLKLRELSLLYTMPKSVCEKIHMKGVTLGLIGQNLLIWMKEFKYADPDVDSDDLNSPSMRYVGFNVKFDL
;
A
#
# COMPACT_ATOMS: atom_id res chain seq x y z
N SER A 1 -3.75 30.58 -6.07
CA SER A 1 -4.78 30.33 -7.10
C SER A 1 -5.51 31.60 -7.45
N ILE A 2 -5.90 31.72 -8.70
CA ILE A 2 -6.73 32.80 -9.24
C ILE A 2 -8.02 32.16 -9.76
N SER A 3 -9.17 32.75 -9.44
CA SER A 3 -10.46 32.30 -9.95
C SER A 3 -11.32 33.50 -10.33
N GLN A 4 -12.07 33.36 -11.41
CA GLN A 4 -13.00 34.38 -11.87
C GLN A 4 -14.29 33.70 -12.32
N THR A 5 -15.42 34.26 -11.93
CA THR A 5 -16.74 33.80 -12.35
C THR A 5 -17.42 34.94 -13.12
N GLY A 6 -17.94 34.63 -14.30
CA GLY A 6 -18.65 35.56 -15.17
C GLY A 6 -20.06 35.09 -15.50
N LYS A 7 -20.77 35.83 -16.35
CA LYS A 7 -22.15 35.51 -16.76
C LYS A 7 -22.30 34.16 -17.46
N TYR A 8 -21.27 33.70 -18.16
CA TYR A 8 -21.32 32.52 -19.01
C TYR A 8 -20.47 31.36 -18.52
N GLY A 9 -19.75 31.52 -17.42
CA GLY A 9 -18.91 30.42 -16.88
C GLY A 9 -17.90 30.90 -15.87
N SER A 10 -17.05 29.98 -15.45
CA SER A 10 -16.00 30.22 -14.48
C SER A 10 -14.63 29.74 -15.01
N PHE A 11 -13.58 30.35 -14.48
CA PHE A 11 -12.19 29.99 -14.74
C PHE A 11 -11.43 29.95 -13.43
N ARG A 12 -10.56 28.94 -13.28
CA ARG A 12 -9.65 28.81 -12.16
C ARG A 12 -8.28 28.37 -12.64
N SER A 13 -7.25 29.02 -12.08
CA SER A 13 -5.86 28.60 -12.28
C SER A 13 -5.15 28.54 -10.92
N SER A 14 -4.31 27.55 -10.71
CA SER A 14 -3.49 27.46 -9.51
C SER A 14 -2.11 26.90 -9.80
N LEU A 15 -1.13 27.41 -9.08
CA LEU A 15 0.25 26.95 -9.08
C LEU A 15 0.63 26.56 -7.65
N SER A 16 1.20 25.39 -7.47
CA SER A 16 1.80 24.97 -6.20
C SER A 16 3.22 24.46 -6.42
N HIS A 17 4.06 24.71 -5.44
CA HIS A 17 5.41 24.18 -5.35
C HIS A 17 5.58 23.47 -4.01
N VAL A 18 6.10 22.24 -4.05
CA VAL A 18 6.47 21.48 -2.87
C VAL A 18 7.97 21.25 -2.91
N TYR A 19 8.65 21.68 -1.86
CA TYR A 19 10.02 21.32 -1.57
C TYR A 19 10.04 20.49 -0.30
N ASN A 20 10.65 19.31 -0.36
CA ASN A 20 10.83 18.45 0.80
C ASN A 20 12.32 18.05 0.89
N LYS A 21 12.90 18.26 2.05
CA LYS A 21 14.22 17.74 2.40
C LYS A 21 14.00 16.48 3.21
N GLY A 22 14.46 15.34 2.68
CA GLY A 22 14.33 14.05 3.35
C GLY A 22 15.14 13.97 4.65
N GLN A 23 14.93 12.90 5.39
CA GLN A 23 15.60 12.65 6.67
C GLN A 23 17.08 12.22 6.53
N TYR A 24 17.46 11.71 5.37
CA TYR A 24 18.84 11.30 5.10
C TYR A 24 19.61 12.37 4.32
N PRO A 25 20.93 12.39 4.43
CA PRO A 25 21.74 13.31 3.64
C PRO A 25 21.43 13.23 2.15
N ASN A 26 21.50 14.37 1.45
CA ASN A 26 21.25 14.51 0.00
C ASN A 26 19.85 14.10 -0.51
N GLN A 27 18.92 13.73 0.36
CA GLN A 27 17.52 13.48 -0.05
C GLN A 27 16.75 14.79 -0.21
N ARG A 28 16.12 14.96 -1.35
CA ARG A 28 15.26 16.12 -1.63
C ARG A 28 14.23 15.79 -2.70
N LEU A 29 13.09 16.45 -2.61
CA LEU A 29 12.02 16.41 -3.60
C LEU A 29 11.61 17.82 -3.95
N ASN A 30 11.51 18.12 -5.23
CA ASN A 30 10.85 19.31 -5.77
C ASN A 30 9.69 18.86 -6.66
N LYS A 31 8.51 19.38 -6.40
CA LYS A 31 7.33 19.13 -7.23
C LYS A 31 6.62 20.44 -7.53
N ILE A 32 6.36 20.66 -8.81
CA ILE A 32 5.54 21.76 -9.30
C ILE A 32 4.23 21.16 -9.82
N THR A 33 3.12 21.74 -9.41
CA THR A 33 1.80 21.38 -9.93
C THR A 33 1.14 22.66 -10.44
N TYR A 34 0.79 22.68 -11.71
CA TYR A 34 -0.02 23.72 -12.34
C TYR A 34 -1.35 23.13 -12.74
N SER A 35 -2.44 23.78 -12.35
CA SER A 35 -3.79 23.39 -12.75
C SER A 35 -4.55 24.55 -13.33
N VAL A 36 -5.28 24.28 -14.39
CA VAL A 36 -6.20 25.19 -15.04
C VAL A 36 -7.49 24.46 -15.34
N GLY A 37 -8.62 25.12 -15.19
CA GLY A 37 -9.92 24.56 -15.53
C GLY A 37 -10.99 25.64 -15.52
N GLY A 38 -12.12 25.31 -16.11
CA GLY A 38 -13.25 26.18 -16.17
C GLY A 38 -14.44 25.53 -16.81
N ASP A 39 -15.56 26.19 -16.71
CA ASP A 39 -16.84 25.82 -17.33
C ASP A 39 -17.42 26.99 -18.12
N MET A 40 -18.20 26.68 -19.12
CA MET A 40 -18.96 27.64 -19.90
C MET A 40 -20.34 27.11 -20.22
N LYS A 41 -21.36 27.98 -20.21
CA LYS A 41 -22.73 27.64 -20.57
C LYS A 41 -23.29 28.65 -21.56
N PHE A 42 -23.74 28.14 -22.71
CA PHE A 42 -24.36 28.90 -23.79
C PHE A 42 -25.71 28.29 -24.15
N GLY A 43 -26.80 28.84 -23.59
CA GLY A 43 -28.11 28.29 -23.83
C GLY A 43 -28.23 26.83 -23.38
N LYS A 44 -28.41 25.91 -24.35
CA LYS A 44 -28.55 24.47 -24.12
C LYS A 44 -27.20 23.73 -24.07
N LEU A 45 -26.09 24.39 -24.39
CA LEU A 45 -24.77 23.82 -24.43
C LEU A 45 -23.98 24.21 -23.16
N SER A 46 -23.40 23.21 -22.51
CA SER A 46 -22.47 23.42 -21.40
C SER A 46 -21.15 22.68 -21.69
N PHE A 47 -20.04 23.35 -21.42
CA PHE A 47 -18.72 22.77 -21.54
C PHE A 47 -17.99 22.91 -20.20
N GLU A 48 -17.20 21.91 -19.87
CA GLU A 48 -16.30 21.93 -18.72
C GLU A 48 -14.98 21.28 -19.15
N GLY A 49 -13.88 21.86 -18.76
CA GLY A 49 -12.58 21.30 -19.05
C GLY A 49 -11.52 21.70 -18.07
N GLY A 50 -10.47 20.91 -18.01
CA GLY A 50 -9.35 21.18 -17.15
C GLY A 50 -8.09 20.43 -17.54
N ALA A 51 -6.96 20.96 -17.14
CA ALA A 51 -5.66 20.34 -17.27
C ALA A 51 -4.84 20.51 -15.98
N ILE A 52 -4.13 19.48 -15.62
CA ILE A 52 -3.19 19.47 -14.49
C ILE A 52 -1.84 18.99 -15.02
N TYR A 53 -0.84 19.84 -14.89
CA TYR A 53 0.54 19.49 -15.18
C TYR A 53 1.31 19.31 -13.88
N ASN A 54 2.00 18.19 -13.74
CA ASN A 54 2.87 17.88 -12.63
C ASN A 54 4.30 17.64 -13.13
N LYS A 55 5.24 18.36 -12.57
CA LYS A 55 6.66 18.10 -12.75
C LYS A 55 7.30 17.73 -11.42
N ARG A 56 8.04 16.63 -11.41
CA ARG A 56 8.80 16.21 -10.24
C ARG A 56 10.27 16.09 -10.56
N PHE A 57 11.08 16.59 -9.66
CA PHE A 57 12.51 16.37 -9.59
C PHE A 57 12.82 15.65 -8.29
N TYR A 58 13.32 14.44 -8.38
CA TYR A 58 13.68 13.64 -7.22
C TYR A 58 15.08 13.08 -7.41
N PRO A 59 16.12 13.91 -7.18
CA PRO A 59 17.50 13.61 -7.52
C PRO A 59 18.15 12.52 -6.65
N ASN A 60 17.59 12.23 -5.48
CA ASN A 60 18.01 11.10 -4.66
C ASN A 60 16.85 10.64 -3.76
N GLY A 61 16.33 9.46 -4.03
CA GLY A 61 15.15 8.88 -3.38
C GLY A 61 15.39 7.57 -2.63
N GLU A 62 16.58 6.98 -2.74
CA GLU A 62 16.90 5.71 -2.09
C GLU A 62 17.49 5.90 -0.69
N GLY A 63 17.54 4.86 0.10
CA GLY A 63 18.10 4.85 1.45
C GLY A 63 17.32 4.03 2.48
N ALA A 64 16.35 3.22 2.05
CA ALA A 64 15.56 2.37 2.92
C ALA A 64 15.56 0.91 2.44
N GLY A 65 15.22 -0.02 3.32
CA GLY A 65 15.07 -1.43 3.04
C GLY A 65 16.31 -2.26 3.33
N TYR A 66 16.13 -3.58 3.21
CA TYR A 66 17.19 -4.57 3.36
C TYR A 66 18.20 -4.46 2.22
N GLY A 67 19.47 -4.59 2.57
CA GLY A 67 20.57 -4.61 1.60
C GLY A 67 21.46 -3.39 1.65
N GLY A 68 22.54 -3.43 0.83
CA GLY A 68 23.63 -2.46 0.87
C GLY A 68 23.23 -1.01 0.62
N GLY A 69 22.08 -0.74 -0.04
CA GLY A 69 21.57 0.61 -0.28
C GLY A 69 20.76 1.23 0.86
N GLY A 70 20.44 0.47 1.92
CA GLY A 70 19.62 0.96 3.04
C GLY A 70 20.43 1.62 4.15
N TYR A 71 20.10 2.86 4.53
CA TYR A 71 20.78 3.53 5.66
C TYR A 71 20.55 2.83 6.98
N ILE A 72 19.29 2.44 7.27
CA ILE A 72 18.94 1.72 8.51
C ILE A 72 19.68 0.39 8.55
N TYR A 73 19.73 -0.34 7.43
CA TYR A 73 20.46 -1.57 7.31
C TYR A 73 21.95 -1.40 7.65
N ASN A 74 22.60 -0.38 7.07
CA ASN A 74 24.00 -0.12 7.33
C ASN A 74 24.27 0.39 8.75
N LEU A 75 23.43 1.28 9.28
CA LEU A 75 23.63 1.91 10.58
C LEU A 75 23.20 1.03 11.76
N LEU A 76 22.10 0.30 11.67
CA LEU A 76 21.62 -0.53 12.79
C LEU A 76 22.23 -1.92 12.80
N VAL A 77 22.54 -2.47 11.64
CA VAL A 77 22.89 -3.88 11.52
C VAL A 77 24.40 -4.10 11.59
N TRP A 78 25.17 -3.22 10.97
CA TRP A 78 26.58 -3.47 10.74
C TRP A 78 27.51 -2.50 11.46
N THR A 79 26.94 -1.71 12.35
CA THR A 79 27.70 -0.74 13.12
C THR A 79 27.44 -0.95 14.60
N GLY A 80 28.50 -0.96 15.40
CA GLY A 80 28.39 -0.95 16.86
C GLY A 80 28.02 0.43 17.40
N THR A 81 27.92 0.54 18.71
CA THR A 81 27.72 1.82 19.43
C THR A 81 29.05 2.42 19.92
N ASP A 82 30.17 1.80 19.57
CA ASP A 82 31.52 2.11 20.03
C ASP A 82 32.24 3.18 19.19
N TYR A 83 31.56 3.74 18.18
CA TYR A 83 32.11 4.81 17.36
C TYR A 83 31.02 5.81 16.93
N ASP A 84 31.47 6.99 16.52
CA ASP A 84 30.60 8.06 16.01
C ASP A 84 30.56 8.04 14.49
N VAL A 85 29.38 7.81 13.90
CA VAL A 85 29.22 7.80 12.43
C VAL A 85 29.64 9.13 11.80
N ARG A 86 29.61 10.26 12.56
CA ARG A 86 30.02 11.58 12.08
C ARG A 86 31.49 11.66 11.72
N ASP A 87 32.34 10.82 12.31
CA ASP A 87 33.76 10.73 12.00
C ASP A 87 34.01 10.23 10.58
N TYR A 88 33.03 9.55 10.00
CA TYR A 88 33.05 9.01 8.65
C TYR A 88 32.39 9.94 7.62
N LYS A 89 32.08 11.18 7.98
CA LYS A 89 31.50 12.16 7.06
C LYS A 89 32.41 12.46 5.88
N ASN A 90 33.73 12.44 6.09
CA ASN A 90 34.72 12.36 5.00
C ASN A 90 34.80 10.91 4.54
N TYR A 91 33.87 10.53 3.65
CA TYR A 91 33.64 9.14 3.23
C TYR A 91 34.66 8.60 2.22
N TRP A 92 35.62 9.40 1.78
CA TRP A 92 36.74 8.97 0.94
C TRP A 92 38.06 8.99 1.70
N ARG A 93 38.80 7.86 1.66
CA ARG A 93 40.25 7.84 1.93
C ARG A 93 41.02 8.25 0.69
N LYS A 94 40.61 7.68 -0.47
CA LYS A 94 41.12 8.07 -1.79
C LYS A 94 39.93 8.09 -2.74
N LYS A 95 39.67 9.26 -3.32
CA LYS A 95 38.49 9.45 -4.18
C LYS A 95 38.48 8.47 -5.33
N ASP A 96 37.31 7.85 -5.59
CA ASP A 96 37.05 6.86 -6.63
C ASP A 96 37.85 5.54 -6.51
N GLU A 97 38.58 5.34 -5.42
CA GLU A 97 39.37 4.13 -5.18
C GLU A 97 39.04 3.46 -3.84
N GLU A 98 38.98 4.24 -2.75
CA GLU A 98 38.83 3.69 -1.41
C GLU A 98 37.92 4.53 -0.51
N GLN A 99 36.88 3.89 0.04
CA GLN A 99 35.98 4.50 1.04
C GLN A 99 36.66 4.57 2.41
N ASN A 100 36.39 5.64 3.14
CA ASN A 100 36.68 5.74 4.56
C ASN A 100 35.57 5.07 5.37
N TRP A 101 35.67 3.77 5.58
CA TRP A 101 34.71 2.98 6.31
C TRP A 101 35.35 1.79 7.01
N MET A 102 34.77 1.37 8.13
CA MET A 102 35.33 0.26 8.93
C MET A 102 35.06 -1.11 8.31
N ASN A 103 33.98 -1.28 7.58
CA ASN A 103 33.67 -2.52 6.89
C ASN A 103 34.15 -2.42 5.42
N ASP A 104 34.95 -3.36 4.98
CA ASP A 104 35.57 -3.34 3.66
C ASP A 104 35.07 -4.45 2.72
N VAL A 105 34.07 -5.24 3.16
CA VAL A 105 33.58 -6.40 2.40
C VAL A 105 32.15 -6.20 1.89
N TRP A 106 31.18 -5.90 2.77
CA TRP A 106 29.76 -6.01 2.47
C TRP A 106 28.99 -4.70 2.49
N TYR A 107 29.43 -3.69 3.25
CA TYR A 107 28.62 -2.52 3.56
C TYR A 107 29.37 -1.24 3.28
N ASP A 108 28.63 -0.27 2.78
CA ASP A 108 29.15 1.02 2.37
C ASP A 108 29.00 2.06 3.49
N ASN A 109 29.88 3.04 3.51
CA ASN A 109 29.77 4.21 4.36
C ASN A 109 28.43 4.91 4.09
N PRO A 110 27.60 5.22 5.12
CA PRO A 110 26.30 5.86 4.93
C PRO A 110 26.35 7.19 4.18
N TYR A 111 27.41 7.98 4.35
CA TYR A 111 27.59 9.22 3.58
C TYR A 111 27.99 8.94 2.13
N TYR A 112 28.75 7.90 1.88
CA TYR A 112 29.03 7.42 0.51
C TYR A 112 27.73 6.99 -0.17
N LEU A 113 26.88 6.20 0.50
CA LEU A 113 25.56 5.86 -0.02
C LEU A 113 24.75 7.09 -0.40
N ALA A 114 24.73 8.10 0.47
CA ALA A 114 23.94 9.31 0.26
C ALA A 114 24.42 10.18 -0.91
N HIS A 115 25.72 10.20 -1.20
CA HIS A 115 26.30 11.13 -2.16
C HIS A 115 26.80 10.47 -3.45
N GLU A 116 27.19 9.20 -3.38
CA GLU A 116 27.82 8.48 -4.49
C GLU A 116 26.96 7.33 -5.05
N MET A 117 25.98 6.82 -4.26
CA MET A 117 25.00 5.83 -4.73
C MET A 117 23.63 6.50 -4.83
N THR A 118 23.43 7.21 -5.90
CA THR A 118 22.23 8.03 -6.06
C THR A 118 21.23 7.42 -7.03
N SER A 119 19.94 7.59 -6.73
CA SER A 119 18.84 7.22 -7.61
C SER A 119 17.92 8.42 -7.82
N SER A 120 17.82 8.89 -9.04
CA SER A 120 16.88 9.94 -9.42
C SER A 120 15.67 9.37 -10.13
N ASN A 121 14.53 10.01 -9.93
CA ASN A 121 13.31 9.72 -10.69
C ASN A 121 12.56 11.02 -10.97
N ASP A 122 12.72 11.49 -12.18
CA ASP A 122 12.07 12.70 -12.66
C ASP A 122 10.88 12.34 -13.55
N TYR A 123 9.82 13.11 -13.48
CA TYR A 123 8.69 12.93 -14.38
C TYR A 123 8.00 14.24 -14.75
N ASP A 124 7.44 14.24 -15.94
CA ASP A 124 6.43 15.18 -16.43
C ASP A 124 5.12 14.42 -16.62
N LYS A 125 4.03 14.89 -16.02
CA LYS A 125 2.70 14.26 -16.15
C LYS A 125 1.64 15.31 -16.42
N VAL A 126 0.81 15.04 -17.44
CA VAL A 126 -0.35 15.86 -17.80
C VAL A 126 -1.60 15.00 -17.65
N ASN A 127 -2.57 15.52 -16.90
CA ASN A 127 -3.93 14.99 -16.82
C ASN A 127 -4.87 16.03 -17.40
N THR A 128 -5.72 15.66 -18.34
CA THR A 128 -6.66 16.60 -18.98
C THR A 128 -8.00 15.97 -19.19
N TYR A 129 -9.05 16.76 -19.12
CA TYR A 129 -10.38 16.35 -19.51
C TYR A 129 -11.13 17.48 -20.19
N LEU A 130 -12.06 17.09 -21.06
CA LEU A 130 -13.05 17.95 -21.68
C LEU A 130 -14.40 17.25 -21.64
N SER A 131 -15.42 17.95 -21.20
CA SER A 131 -16.81 17.47 -21.15
C SER A 131 -17.71 18.46 -21.85
N GLY A 132 -18.63 17.96 -22.65
CA GLY A 132 -19.68 18.73 -23.31
C GLY A 132 -21.03 18.11 -22.99
N LYS A 133 -22.01 18.94 -22.67
CA LYS A 133 -23.40 18.54 -22.43
C LYS A 133 -24.33 19.37 -23.29
N TYR A 134 -25.28 18.72 -23.95
CA TYR A 134 -26.34 19.34 -24.72
C TYR A 134 -27.70 18.97 -24.18
N ASP A 135 -28.45 19.95 -23.69
CA ASP A 135 -29.82 19.78 -23.20
C ASP A 135 -30.80 19.74 -24.41
N ILE A 136 -31.10 18.52 -24.89
CA ILE A 136 -31.98 18.28 -26.05
C ILE A 136 -33.41 18.79 -25.71
N MET A 137 -33.93 18.32 -24.56
CA MET A 137 -35.18 18.70 -23.96
C MET A 137 -34.96 18.96 -22.46
N PRO A 138 -35.91 19.60 -21.75
CA PRO A 138 -35.75 19.83 -20.30
C PRO A 138 -35.55 18.57 -19.48
N TRP A 139 -35.95 17.42 -19.97
CA TRP A 139 -35.85 16.11 -19.33
C TRP A 139 -34.82 15.18 -20.00
N LEU A 140 -34.26 15.54 -21.15
CA LEU A 140 -33.35 14.69 -21.95
C LEU A 140 -32.09 15.48 -22.30
N ASN A 141 -30.95 14.93 -21.93
CA ASN A 141 -29.64 15.49 -22.30
C ASN A 141 -28.68 14.43 -22.83
N PHE A 142 -27.79 14.89 -23.70
CA PHE A 142 -26.67 14.11 -24.20
C PHE A 142 -25.37 14.73 -23.68
N SER A 143 -24.47 13.91 -23.17
CA SER A 143 -23.16 14.36 -22.72
C SER A 143 -22.04 13.47 -23.27
N MET A 144 -20.93 14.11 -23.57
CA MET A 144 -19.67 13.43 -23.92
C MET A 144 -18.57 13.93 -22.99
N ARG A 145 -17.70 13.03 -22.59
CA ARG A 145 -16.50 13.36 -21.81
C ARG A 145 -15.31 12.63 -22.41
N ALA A 146 -14.21 13.33 -22.57
CA ALA A 146 -12.93 12.77 -22.95
C ALA A 146 -11.89 13.16 -21.90
N GLY A 147 -11.21 12.20 -21.34
CA GLY A 147 -10.08 12.38 -20.44
C GLY A 147 -8.84 11.73 -20.99
N ALA A 148 -7.69 12.37 -20.81
CA ALA A 148 -6.41 11.82 -21.23
C ALA A 148 -5.35 12.10 -20.16
N ASP A 149 -4.54 11.09 -19.89
CA ASP A 149 -3.35 11.16 -19.05
C ASP A 149 -2.13 10.83 -19.90
N ALA A 150 -1.11 11.66 -19.85
CA ALA A 150 0.17 11.41 -20.50
C ALA A 150 1.30 11.63 -19.51
N TYR A 151 2.31 10.79 -19.56
CA TYR A 151 3.51 10.99 -18.75
C TYR A 151 4.78 10.61 -19.49
N ALA A 152 5.86 11.28 -19.12
CA ALA A 152 7.22 10.92 -19.44
C ALA A 152 8.02 10.87 -18.14
N SER A 153 8.74 9.78 -17.91
CA SER A 153 9.60 9.64 -16.75
C SER A 153 11.01 9.24 -17.13
N ARG A 154 11.96 9.66 -16.30
CA ARG A 154 13.37 9.27 -16.41
C ARG A 154 13.87 8.85 -15.05
N THR A 155 14.43 7.65 -15.00
CA THR A 155 15.14 7.14 -13.82
C THR A 155 16.61 7.00 -14.15
N GLU A 156 17.48 7.46 -13.25
CA GLU A 156 18.92 7.23 -13.32
C GLU A 156 19.40 6.69 -11.98
N LYS A 157 20.30 5.67 -12.04
CA LYS A 157 21.05 5.19 -10.89
C LYS A 157 22.53 5.34 -11.17
N LYS A 158 23.26 5.85 -10.20
CA LYS A 158 24.70 6.11 -10.26
C LYS A 158 25.33 5.53 -9.01
N ASN A 159 26.28 4.62 -9.19
CA ASN A 159 27.13 4.15 -8.11
C ASN A 159 28.58 4.50 -8.48
N ALA A 160 29.28 5.19 -7.60
CA ALA A 160 30.69 5.47 -7.79
C ALA A 160 31.52 4.17 -7.67
N MET A 161 32.76 4.23 -8.08
CA MET A 161 33.73 3.15 -7.83
C MET A 161 33.91 2.94 -6.32
N SER A 162 34.37 1.77 -5.92
CA SER A 162 34.56 1.37 -4.52
C SER A 162 33.26 0.92 -3.79
N ALA A 163 32.11 0.83 -4.48
CA ALA A 163 30.91 0.25 -3.92
C ALA A 163 31.11 -1.22 -3.49
N ARG A 164 30.39 -1.67 -2.45
CA ARG A 164 30.52 -2.98 -1.80
C ARG A 164 29.21 -3.74 -1.79
N GLY A 165 29.14 -4.85 -1.11
CA GLY A 165 27.87 -5.53 -0.86
C GLY A 165 27.17 -6.12 -2.09
N GLY A 166 27.92 -6.60 -3.07
CA GLY A 166 27.37 -7.17 -4.31
C GLY A 166 27.17 -6.17 -5.44
N TRP A 167 27.46 -4.89 -5.21
CA TRP A 167 27.52 -3.87 -6.24
C TRP A 167 28.79 -3.98 -7.07
N ASP A 168 28.73 -3.47 -8.30
CA ASP A 168 29.93 -3.40 -9.14
C ASP A 168 30.95 -2.42 -8.54
N LYS A 169 32.08 -2.95 -8.06
CA LYS A 169 33.16 -2.16 -7.45
C LYS A 169 33.76 -1.13 -8.39
N ASN A 170 33.64 -1.35 -9.69
CA ASN A 170 34.11 -0.46 -10.73
C ASN A 170 33.10 0.62 -11.12
N GLY A 171 32.04 0.77 -10.32
CA GLY A 171 30.99 1.75 -10.57
C GLY A 171 29.87 1.23 -11.46
N TYR A 172 28.77 1.95 -11.50
CA TYR A 172 27.57 1.53 -12.23
C TYR A 172 26.78 2.75 -12.71
N PHE A 173 26.25 2.65 -13.91
CA PHE A 173 25.28 3.59 -14.42
C PHE A 173 24.09 2.88 -15.05
N TYR A 174 22.90 3.27 -14.63
CA TYR A 174 21.62 2.83 -15.19
C TYR A 174 20.78 4.03 -15.60
N THR A 175 20.12 3.93 -16.73
CA THR A 175 19.11 4.90 -17.15
C THR A 175 17.88 4.18 -17.72
N SER A 176 16.71 4.69 -17.41
CA SER A 176 15.46 4.23 -17.98
C SER A 176 14.62 5.44 -18.40
N LYS A 177 13.96 5.33 -19.52
CA LYS A 177 12.93 6.26 -19.99
C LYS A 177 11.64 5.50 -20.21
N SER A 178 10.54 6.04 -19.72
CA SER A 178 9.20 5.49 -19.94
C SER A 178 8.26 6.61 -20.34
N THR A 179 7.43 6.34 -21.35
CA THR A 179 6.32 7.19 -21.78
C THR A 179 5.04 6.39 -21.74
N GLY A 180 3.99 6.97 -21.21
CA GLY A 180 2.69 6.32 -21.14
C GLY A 180 1.56 7.28 -21.46
N PHE A 181 0.48 6.70 -21.92
CA PHE A 181 -0.73 7.42 -22.26
C PHE A 181 -1.96 6.58 -21.90
N SER A 182 -2.97 7.23 -21.34
CA SER A 182 -4.29 6.64 -21.20
C SER A 182 -5.35 7.60 -21.72
N PHE A 183 -6.38 7.05 -22.32
CA PHE A 183 -7.55 7.77 -22.80
C PHE A 183 -8.81 7.12 -22.28
N ASN A 184 -9.75 7.93 -21.82
CA ASN A 184 -11.08 7.49 -21.40
C ASN A 184 -12.13 8.41 -22.05
N GLY A 185 -12.92 7.86 -22.94
CA GLY A 185 -14.00 8.57 -23.64
C GLY A 185 -15.35 7.99 -23.29
N ASP A 186 -16.27 8.83 -22.78
CA ASP A 186 -17.63 8.47 -22.40
C ASP A 186 -18.63 9.22 -23.27
N ALA A 187 -19.72 8.54 -23.63
CA ALA A 187 -20.92 9.16 -24.22
C ALA A 187 -22.16 8.66 -23.48
N LEU A 188 -23.02 9.58 -23.05
CA LEU A 188 -24.18 9.30 -22.21
C LEU A 188 -25.42 10.00 -22.74
N LEU A 189 -26.51 9.26 -22.86
CA LEU A 189 -27.86 9.81 -23.04
C LEU A 189 -28.61 9.64 -21.72
N SER A 190 -28.94 10.77 -21.08
CA SER A 190 -29.56 10.80 -19.75
C SER A 190 -30.95 11.43 -19.82
N ALA A 191 -31.88 10.82 -19.11
CA ALA A 191 -33.25 11.31 -19.00
C ALA A 191 -33.66 11.42 -17.52
N ASN A 192 -34.41 12.48 -17.17
CA ASN A 192 -35.03 12.65 -15.88
C ASN A 192 -36.45 13.23 -16.03
N HIS A 193 -37.40 12.71 -15.31
CA HIS A 193 -38.77 13.18 -15.32
C HIS A 193 -39.47 12.94 -14.00
N SER A 194 -40.30 13.90 -13.59
CA SER A 194 -41.14 13.78 -12.38
C SER A 194 -42.59 13.86 -12.77
N PHE A 195 -43.39 12.95 -12.23
CA PHE A 195 -44.87 12.91 -12.44
C PHE A 195 -45.56 12.54 -11.14
N GLY A 196 -46.32 13.51 -10.63
CA GLY A 196 -46.94 13.37 -9.31
C GLY A 196 -45.93 13.09 -8.21
N ASP A 197 -46.13 12.02 -7.48
CA ASP A 197 -45.27 11.60 -6.36
C ASP A 197 -44.02 10.83 -6.81
N PHE A 198 -43.88 10.51 -8.10
CA PHE A 198 -42.79 9.74 -8.65
C PHE A 198 -41.76 10.61 -9.38
N ALA A 199 -40.48 10.32 -9.18
CA ALA A 199 -39.41 10.81 -10.03
C ALA A 199 -38.59 9.63 -10.58
N ILE A 200 -38.31 9.69 -11.87
CA ILE A 200 -37.52 8.70 -12.59
C ILE A 200 -36.32 9.41 -13.20
N ASP A 201 -35.15 8.85 -13.02
CA ASP A 201 -33.93 9.23 -13.74
C ASP A 201 -33.20 8.00 -14.25
N GLY A 202 -32.44 8.20 -15.30
CA GLY A 202 -31.63 7.13 -15.84
C GLY A 202 -30.72 7.59 -16.96
N PHE A 203 -29.81 6.73 -17.34
CA PHE A 203 -28.98 6.93 -18.50
C PHE A 203 -28.60 5.60 -19.14
N VAL A 204 -28.25 5.69 -20.42
CA VAL A 204 -27.52 4.66 -21.15
C VAL A 204 -26.28 5.30 -21.77
N GLY A 205 -25.18 4.58 -21.80
CA GLY A 205 -23.95 5.10 -22.34
C GLY A 205 -22.92 4.05 -22.66
N GLY A 206 -21.82 4.49 -23.24
CA GLY A 206 -20.68 3.67 -23.57
C GLY A 206 -19.37 4.37 -23.24
N THR A 207 -18.36 3.57 -22.96
CA THR A 207 -17.00 4.03 -22.65
C THR A 207 -16.00 3.29 -23.51
N ILE A 208 -14.97 4.00 -23.96
CA ILE A 208 -13.75 3.45 -24.53
C ILE A 208 -12.61 3.84 -23.61
N TYR A 209 -11.92 2.84 -23.06
CA TYR A 209 -10.68 3.02 -22.33
C TYR A 209 -9.53 2.43 -23.14
N TYR A 210 -8.46 3.22 -23.29
CA TYR A 210 -7.22 2.81 -23.95
C TYR A 210 -6.02 3.19 -23.10
N TYR A 211 -5.02 2.32 -23.04
CA TYR A 211 -3.79 2.54 -22.30
C TYR A 211 -2.61 1.95 -23.07
N TYR A 212 -1.47 2.68 -23.06
CA TYR A 212 -0.17 2.10 -23.38
C TYR A 212 0.93 2.64 -22.48
N ASP A 213 1.98 1.85 -22.34
CA ASP A 213 3.25 2.20 -21.69
C ASP A 213 4.40 1.66 -22.54
N ASP A 214 5.36 2.51 -22.86
CA ASP A 214 6.55 2.19 -23.63
C ASP A 214 7.78 2.60 -22.82
N ALA A 215 8.64 1.63 -22.51
CA ALA A 215 9.82 1.84 -21.69
C ALA A 215 11.06 1.22 -22.31
N ILE A 216 12.16 1.93 -22.19
CA ILE A 216 13.50 1.43 -22.50
C ILE A 216 14.42 1.66 -21.29
N SER A 217 15.21 0.67 -20.95
CA SER A 217 16.22 0.78 -19.91
C SER A 217 17.56 0.22 -20.38
N SER A 218 18.64 0.81 -19.91
CA SER A 218 19.99 0.35 -20.22
C SER A 218 20.92 0.60 -19.04
N ASN A 219 21.90 -0.28 -18.90
CA ASN A 219 22.92 -0.15 -17.85
C ASN A 219 24.31 -0.58 -18.35
N THR A 220 25.31 -0.06 -17.67
CA THR A 220 26.71 -0.48 -17.84
C THR A 220 26.92 -1.89 -17.30
N ARG A 221 27.90 -2.60 -17.87
CA ARG A 221 28.31 -3.94 -17.41
C ARG A 221 29.80 -3.92 -17.09
N ASN A 222 30.17 -4.66 -16.02
CA ASN A 222 31.51 -4.76 -15.48
C ASN A 222 32.15 -3.41 -15.12
N GLY A 223 31.29 -2.40 -14.81
CA GLY A 223 31.71 -1.10 -14.29
C GLY A 223 31.86 0.01 -15.34
N LEU A 224 32.51 1.07 -14.89
CA LEU A 224 32.81 2.27 -15.66
C LEU A 224 34.29 2.29 -16.04
N SER A 225 34.61 2.57 -17.29
CA SER A 225 35.97 2.72 -17.78
C SER A 225 36.64 4.03 -17.31
N ILE A 226 35.84 5.01 -16.89
CA ILE A 226 36.32 6.31 -16.40
C ILE A 226 35.57 6.62 -15.09
N PRO A 227 36.28 6.82 -13.97
CA PRO A 227 35.70 7.18 -12.68
C PRO A 227 34.82 8.44 -12.79
N GLY A 228 33.64 8.42 -12.16
CA GLY A 228 32.74 9.57 -12.13
C GLY A 228 32.08 9.95 -13.46
N TYR A 229 32.37 9.23 -14.56
CA TYR A 229 31.70 9.45 -15.85
C TYR A 229 30.48 8.55 -16.01
N TYR A 230 29.35 8.98 -15.52
CA TYR A 230 28.08 8.26 -15.55
C TYR A 230 27.41 8.34 -16.93
N SER A 231 27.82 7.48 -17.84
CA SER A 231 27.33 7.38 -19.20
C SER A 231 27.33 5.92 -19.65
N LEU A 232 26.40 5.53 -20.51
CA LEU A 232 26.42 4.20 -21.14
C LEU A 232 27.68 3.98 -21.97
N LYS A 233 28.32 5.06 -22.48
CA LYS A 233 29.58 4.98 -23.21
C LYS A 233 30.78 4.63 -22.32
N ALA A 234 30.64 4.77 -21.01
CA ALA A 234 31.68 4.38 -20.05
C ALA A 234 31.61 2.90 -19.67
N SER A 235 30.70 2.12 -20.22
CA SER A 235 30.60 0.68 -19.94
C SER A 235 31.87 -0.03 -20.36
N VAL A 236 32.43 -0.87 -19.47
CA VAL A 236 33.58 -1.69 -19.77
C VAL A 236 33.24 -2.76 -20.81
N ASP A 237 32.12 -3.46 -20.58
CA ASP A 237 31.58 -4.44 -21.52
C ASP A 237 30.37 -3.86 -22.30
N PRO A 238 29.90 -4.53 -23.35
CA PRO A 238 28.68 -4.14 -24.05
C PRO A 238 27.51 -3.96 -23.09
N ILE A 239 26.81 -2.83 -23.20
CA ILE A 239 25.69 -2.47 -22.33
C ILE A 239 24.58 -3.52 -22.34
N ALA A 240 23.93 -3.72 -21.20
CA ALA A 240 22.65 -4.40 -21.16
C ALA A 240 21.53 -3.41 -21.47
N SER A 241 20.62 -3.82 -22.36
CA SER A 241 19.44 -3.00 -22.72
C SER A 241 18.18 -3.86 -22.75
N SER A 242 17.07 -3.28 -22.35
CA SER A 242 15.77 -3.93 -22.34
C SER A 242 14.69 -2.93 -22.73
N SER A 243 13.68 -3.38 -23.45
CA SER A 243 12.50 -2.61 -23.78
C SER A 243 11.25 -3.35 -23.37
N SER A 244 10.20 -2.62 -23.00
CA SER A 244 8.88 -3.19 -22.74
C SER A 244 7.81 -2.29 -23.33
N TYR A 245 6.82 -2.92 -23.94
CA TYR A 245 5.64 -2.24 -24.46
C TYR A 245 4.40 -2.92 -23.91
N LYS A 246 3.48 -2.16 -23.32
CA LYS A 246 2.23 -2.64 -22.78
C LYS A 246 1.06 -1.87 -23.38
N GLN A 247 0.02 -2.57 -23.74
CA GLN A 247 -1.17 -1.99 -24.36
C GLN A 247 -2.43 -2.69 -23.85
N LYS A 248 -3.48 -1.92 -23.60
CA LYS A 248 -4.78 -2.42 -23.14
C LYS A 248 -5.90 -1.57 -23.70
N GLN A 249 -7.00 -2.22 -24.09
CA GLN A 249 -8.25 -1.56 -24.44
C GLN A 249 -9.42 -2.26 -23.75
N VAL A 250 -10.36 -1.47 -23.23
CA VAL A 250 -11.64 -1.94 -22.71
C VAL A 250 -12.74 -1.08 -23.30
N ASN A 251 -13.70 -1.72 -23.97
CA ASN A 251 -14.92 -1.09 -24.45
C ASN A 251 -16.06 -1.49 -23.51
N SER A 252 -17.00 -0.58 -23.27
CA SER A 252 -18.09 -0.83 -22.33
C SER A 252 -19.40 -0.24 -22.79
N ILE A 253 -20.49 -0.92 -22.47
CA ILE A 253 -21.84 -0.39 -22.54
C ILE A 253 -22.46 -0.53 -21.16
N TYR A 254 -23.13 0.51 -20.68
CA TYR A 254 -23.71 0.51 -19.35
C TYR A 254 -24.95 1.42 -19.26
N GLY A 255 -25.76 1.15 -18.25
CA GLY A 255 -26.94 1.96 -17.98
C GLY A 255 -27.32 1.94 -16.53
N LYS A 256 -28.08 2.95 -16.14
CA LYS A 256 -28.69 3.11 -14.83
C LYS A 256 -30.14 3.48 -15.01
N PHE A 257 -31.00 2.90 -14.16
CA PHE A 257 -32.36 3.31 -13.94
C PHE A 257 -32.58 3.58 -12.46
N SER A 258 -33.12 4.74 -12.13
CA SER A 258 -33.48 5.14 -10.76
C SER A 258 -34.93 5.53 -10.71
N ALA A 259 -35.62 5.12 -9.66
CA ALA A 259 -36.98 5.53 -9.36
C ALA A 259 -37.07 5.97 -7.90
N SER A 260 -37.81 7.04 -7.65
CA SER A 260 -38.13 7.48 -6.29
C SER A 260 -39.63 7.78 -6.15
N TRP A 261 -40.18 7.48 -4.98
CA TRP A 261 -41.56 7.78 -4.60
C TRP A 261 -41.55 8.70 -3.40
N LYS A 262 -42.23 9.85 -3.56
CA LYS A 262 -42.36 10.92 -2.54
C LYS A 262 -41.02 11.38 -1.95
N SER A 263 -39.92 11.24 -2.68
CA SER A 263 -38.57 11.45 -2.17
C SER A 263 -38.29 10.66 -0.87
N THR A 264 -38.97 9.56 -0.66
CA THR A 264 -38.95 8.74 0.55
C THR A 264 -38.40 7.34 0.29
N VAL A 265 -38.85 6.70 -0.80
CA VAL A 265 -38.38 5.39 -1.24
C VAL A 265 -37.60 5.56 -2.53
N PHE A 266 -36.44 4.94 -2.60
CA PHE A 266 -35.52 5.01 -3.75
C PHE A 266 -35.12 3.60 -4.17
N VAL A 267 -35.05 3.37 -5.47
CA VAL A 267 -34.56 2.13 -6.08
C VAL A 267 -33.65 2.50 -7.23
N ASP A 268 -32.46 1.92 -7.28
CA ASP A 268 -31.50 2.05 -8.36
C ASP A 268 -31.15 0.67 -8.92
N VAL A 269 -31.14 0.57 -10.25
CA VAL A 269 -30.67 -0.62 -10.97
C VAL A 269 -29.59 -0.18 -11.95
N THR A 270 -28.45 -0.83 -11.94
CA THR A 270 -27.36 -0.60 -12.89
C THR A 270 -26.95 -1.89 -13.55
N ALA A 271 -26.53 -1.78 -14.80
CA ALA A 271 -25.99 -2.91 -15.55
C ALA A 271 -24.84 -2.43 -16.44
N ARG A 272 -23.80 -3.24 -16.54
CA ARG A 272 -22.65 -2.95 -17.40
C ARG A 272 -22.12 -4.22 -18.03
N ASN A 273 -21.68 -4.10 -19.28
CA ASN A 273 -20.92 -5.10 -19.99
C ASN A 273 -19.62 -4.51 -20.48
N ASP A 274 -18.52 -5.17 -20.20
CA ASP A 274 -17.18 -4.79 -20.66
C ASP A 274 -16.64 -5.84 -21.65
N TRP A 275 -15.84 -5.37 -22.59
CA TRP A 275 -15.02 -6.18 -23.50
C TRP A 275 -13.56 -5.77 -23.31
N SER A 276 -12.77 -6.66 -22.72
CA SER A 276 -11.36 -6.38 -22.42
C SER A 276 -10.40 -7.12 -23.36
N SER A 277 -9.38 -6.43 -23.81
CA SER A 277 -8.30 -7.01 -24.63
C SER A 277 -7.35 -7.92 -23.83
N THR A 278 -7.44 -7.96 -22.50
CA THR A 278 -6.58 -8.78 -21.64
C THR A 278 -7.14 -10.18 -21.39
N LEU A 279 -8.34 -10.46 -21.90
CA LEU A 279 -9.00 -11.76 -21.77
C LEU A 279 -9.00 -12.50 -23.12
N PRO A 280 -9.10 -13.84 -23.09
CA PRO A 280 -9.29 -14.63 -24.31
C PRO A 280 -10.52 -14.19 -25.09
N SER A 281 -10.55 -14.40 -26.41
CA SER A 281 -11.65 -14.00 -27.28
C SER A 281 -13.01 -14.53 -26.85
N GLU A 282 -13.04 -15.72 -26.25
CA GLU A 282 -14.27 -16.39 -25.79
C GLU A 282 -14.83 -15.81 -24.50
N THR A 283 -13.98 -15.26 -23.63
CA THR A 283 -14.34 -14.79 -22.28
C THR A 283 -14.17 -13.28 -22.11
N ARG A 284 -13.73 -12.56 -23.15
CA ARG A 284 -13.46 -11.10 -23.08
C ARG A 284 -14.69 -10.23 -22.79
N SER A 285 -15.90 -10.76 -23.04
CA SER A 285 -17.16 -10.08 -22.77
C SER A 285 -17.71 -10.53 -21.41
N TYR A 286 -17.90 -9.60 -20.48
CA TYR A 286 -18.40 -9.93 -19.15
C TYR A 286 -19.39 -8.90 -18.64
N PHE A 287 -20.55 -9.41 -18.20
CA PHE A 287 -21.67 -8.63 -17.68
C PHE A 287 -21.68 -8.63 -16.15
N TYR A 288 -22.06 -7.49 -15.55
CA TYR A 288 -22.23 -7.37 -14.11
C TYR A 288 -23.28 -6.33 -13.73
N PRO A 289 -24.32 -6.74 -12.97
CA PRO A 289 -25.41 -5.88 -12.50
C PRO A 289 -25.19 -5.42 -11.06
N ALA A 290 -25.94 -4.36 -10.69
CA ALA A 290 -26.15 -3.98 -9.30
C ALA A 290 -27.56 -3.44 -9.08
N VAL A 291 -28.08 -3.67 -7.88
CA VAL A 291 -29.38 -3.16 -7.42
C VAL A 291 -29.18 -2.57 -6.03
N SER A 292 -29.74 -1.38 -5.82
CA SER A 292 -29.77 -0.77 -4.47
C SER A 292 -31.13 -0.13 -4.19
N GLY A 293 -31.46 -0.05 -2.92
CA GLY A 293 -32.68 0.62 -2.47
C GLY A 293 -32.46 1.31 -1.14
N SER A 294 -33.22 2.36 -0.90
CA SER A 294 -33.24 3.02 0.40
C SER A 294 -34.62 3.61 0.73
N ILE A 295 -34.87 3.70 2.02
CA ILE A 295 -36.13 4.20 2.57
C ILE A 295 -35.84 5.20 3.69
N ILE A 296 -36.41 6.40 3.59
CA ILE A 296 -36.33 7.41 4.66
C ILE A 296 -37.48 7.15 5.63
N MET A 297 -37.23 6.40 6.68
CA MET A 297 -38.20 5.95 7.66
C MET A 297 -38.85 7.11 8.40
N SER A 298 -38.10 8.20 8.65
CA SER A 298 -38.60 9.41 9.31
C SER A 298 -39.64 10.19 8.48
N GLN A 299 -39.81 9.87 7.19
CA GLN A 299 -40.90 10.42 6.36
C GLN A 299 -42.14 9.53 6.34
N LEU A 300 -42.00 8.23 6.67
CA LEU A 300 -43.11 7.27 6.69
C LEU A 300 -43.72 7.11 8.05
N LEU A 301 -42.93 7.22 9.11
CA LEU A 301 -43.35 6.97 10.48
C LEU A 301 -43.29 8.25 11.31
N LYS A 302 -44.16 8.40 12.29
CA LYS A 302 -44.02 9.44 13.31
C LYS A 302 -42.84 9.06 14.21
N MET A 303 -41.82 9.90 14.21
CA MET A 303 -40.64 9.70 15.04
C MET A 303 -40.78 10.40 16.38
N PRO A 304 -40.13 9.89 17.45
CA PRO A 304 -39.95 10.64 18.67
C PRO A 304 -39.19 11.95 18.39
N GLU A 305 -39.39 13.00 19.16
CA GLU A 305 -38.77 14.32 18.96
C GLU A 305 -37.25 14.26 18.97
N TRP A 306 -36.66 13.33 19.71
CA TRP A 306 -35.20 13.14 19.76
C TRP A 306 -34.60 12.48 18.49
N LEU A 307 -35.41 11.81 17.63
CA LEU A 307 -34.97 11.15 16.39
C LEU A 307 -35.41 11.96 15.16
N ASN A 308 -34.52 12.81 14.68
CA ASN A 308 -34.83 13.79 13.63
C ASN A 308 -34.79 13.21 12.21
N PHE A 309 -33.98 12.16 12.00
CA PHE A 309 -33.83 11.51 10.71
C PHE A 309 -33.50 10.02 10.91
N TRP A 310 -34.12 9.16 10.08
CA TRP A 310 -33.79 7.75 10.02
C TRP A 310 -33.93 7.23 8.60
N LYS A 311 -32.87 6.63 8.06
CA LYS A 311 -32.78 6.02 6.74
C LYS A 311 -32.30 4.60 6.83
N LEU A 312 -32.92 3.67 6.13
CA LEU A 312 -32.44 2.32 5.85
C LEU A 312 -31.97 2.23 4.40
N ARG A 313 -30.93 1.43 4.13
CA ARG A 313 -30.45 1.17 2.78
C ARG A 313 -30.00 -0.28 2.63
N GLY A 314 -30.08 -0.79 1.41
CA GLY A 314 -29.57 -2.09 1.04
C GLY A 314 -29.07 -2.08 -0.39
N ALA A 315 -28.00 -2.83 -0.67
CA ALA A 315 -27.43 -2.98 -1.99
C ALA A 315 -26.97 -4.41 -2.23
N TRP A 316 -27.11 -4.85 -3.47
CA TRP A 316 -26.51 -6.07 -3.99
C TRP A 316 -25.78 -5.74 -5.28
N THR A 317 -24.51 -6.18 -5.39
CA THR A 317 -23.66 -5.85 -6.53
C THR A 317 -22.85 -7.05 -6.97
N VAL A 318 -22.63 -7.17 -8.28
CA VAL A 318 -21.59 -8.01 -8.86
C VAL A 318 -20.53 -7.10 -9.45
N THR A 319 -19.27 -7.43 -9.25
CA THR A 319 -18.12 -6.77 -9.89
C THR A 319 -17.22 -7.81 -10.53
N LYS A 320 -16.65 -7.49 -11.67
CA LYS A 320 -15.69 -8.35 -12.36
C LYS A 320 -14.43 -7.57 -12.69
N SER A 321 -13.29 -8.25 -12.67
CA SER A 321 -11.97 -7.68 -12.98
C SER A 321 -11.29 -8.56 -14.01
N ASP A 322 -10.81 -7.96 -15.06
CA ASP A 322 -10.02 -8.62 -16.10
C ASP A 322 -8.61 -9.00 -15.60
N LEU A 323 -7.84 -9.66 -16.45
CA LEU A 323 -6.49 -10.13 -16.17
C LEU A 323 -5.43 -9.04 -16.37
N GLY A 324 -4.20 -9.33 -15.99
CA GLY A 324 -3.04 -8.52 -16.31
C GLY A 324 -2.78 -8.46 -17.82
N ILE A 325 -2.10 -7.40 -18.26
CA ILE A 325 -1.74 -7.22 -19.68
C ILE A 325 -0.81 -8.35 -20.09
N TYR A 326 -1.18 -9.07 -21.15
CA TYR A 326 -0.48 -10.23 -21.73
C TYR A 326 -0.47 -11.49 -20.87
N ASP A 327 -1.27 -11.59 -19.81
CA ASP A 327 -1.39 -12.82 -19.02
C ASP A 327 -1.95 -14.01 -19.82
N THR A 328 -2.61 -13.76 -20.94
CA THR A 328 -3.12 -14.78 -21.84
C THR A 328 -2.21 -15.08 -23.03
N ASN A 329 -1.11 -14.32 -23.18
CA ASN A 329 -0.23 -14.45 -24.33
C ASN A 329 0.88 -15.49 -24.08
N GLN A 330 0.97 -16.49 -24.98
CA GLN A 330 2.06 -17.46 -24.99
C GLN A 330 3.21 -16.92 -25.85
N ALA A 331 4.41 -16.77 -25.30
CA ALA A 331 5.56 -16.25 -26.01
C ALA A 331 6.87 -16.89 -25.55
N TYR A 332 7.82 -17.03 -26.46
CA TYR A 332 9.19 -17.37 -26.12
C TYR A 332 9.90 -16.17 -25.52
N SER A 333 10.76 -16.42 -24.55
CA SER A 333 11.69 -15.43 -24.05
C SER A 333 12.99 -15.47 -24.85
N VAL A 334 13.34 -14.36 -25.49
CA VAL A 334 14.58 -14.25 -26.25
C VAL A 334 15.69 -13.74 -25.35
N SER A 335 16.79 -14.50 -25.24
CA SER A 335 17.95 -14.12 -24.46
C SER A 335 18.83 -13.14 -25.24
N THR A 336 19.37 -12.15 -24.55
CA THR A 336 20.42 -11.26 -25.09
C THR A 336 21.82 -11.90 -25.04
N ASN A 337 21.96 -13.03 -24.34
CA ASN A 337 23.19 -13.81 -24.38
C ASN A 337 23.23 -14.60 -25.69
N VAL A 338 24.22 -14.31 -26.50
CA VAL A 338 24.42 -14.99 -27.79
C VAL A 338 25.24 -16.25 -27.63
N TRP A 339 24.88 -17.27 -28.38
CA TRP A 339 25.70 -18.47 -28.57
C TRP A 339 26.09 -18.55 -30.05
N ASP A 340 27.38 -18.53 -30.30
CA ASP A 340 27.95 -18.51 -31.66
C ASP A 340 27.33 -17.43 -32.57
N GLY A 341 27.15 -16.22 -32.01
CA GLY A 341 26.58 -15.06 -32.72
C GLY A 341 25.06 -15.08 -32.89
N MET A 342 24.36 -16.08 -32.38
CA MET A 342 22.90 -16.20 -32.48
C MET A 342 22.21 -16.01 -31.12
N ASN A 343 21.08 -15.28 -31.11
CA ASN A 343 20.26 -15.19 -29.91
C ASN A 343 19.58 -16.54 -29.63
N THR A 344 19.53 -16.92 -28.38
CA THR A 344 18.80 -18.11 -27.94
C THR A 344 17.38 -17.75 -27.51
N ALA A 345 16.44 -18.61 -27.80
CA ALA A 345 15.06 -18.50 -27.30
C ALA A 345 14.83 -19.57 -26.23
N VAL A 346 14.19 -19.14 -25.14
CA VAL A 346 13.79 -20.04 -24.06
C VAL A 346 12.31 -20.37 -24.19
N TYR A 347 11.99 -21.63 -24.14
CA TYR A 347 10.61 -22.12 -24.16
C TYR A 347 9.89 -21.62 -22.89
N PRO A 348 8.62 -21.16 -23.00
CA PRO A 348 7.89 -20.65 -21.84
C PRO A 348 7.64 -21.77 -20.80
N GLU A 349 7.90 -21.47 -19.54
CA GLU A 349 7.64 -22.40 -18.43
C GLU A 349 6.15 -22.57 -18.13
N MET A 350 5.35 -21.57 -18.49
CA MET A 350 3.93 -21.52 -18.15
C MET A 350 3.05 -21.69 -19.38
N ILE A 351 2.13 -22.65 -19.34
CA ILE A 351 1.04 -22.73 -20.31
C ILE A 351 -0.09 -21.77 -19.92
N ARG A 352 -0.61 -21.04 -20.88
CA ARG A 352 -1.69 -20.08 -20.73
C ARG A 352 -3.00 -20.68 -21.19
N SER A 353 -4.01 -20.71 -20.30
CA SER A 353 -5.33 -21.21 -20.69
C SER A 353 -6.06 -20.24 -21.61
N THR A 354 -6.75 -20.78 -22.61
CA THR A 354 -7.61 -20.01 -23.54
C THR A 354 -9.01 -19.74 -22.97
N THR A 355 -9.34 -20.33 -21.81
CA THR A 355 -10.67 -20.24 -21.19
C THR A 355 -10.64 -19.47 -19.87
N LEU A 356 -9.59 -18.67 -19.64
CA LEU A 356 -9.49 -17.84 -18.45
C LEU A 356 -10.64 -16.83 -18.38
N GLU A 357 -11.33 -16.82 -17.25
CA GLU A 357 -12.43 -15.90 -16.96
C GLU A 357 -11.98 -14.76 -16.05
N PRO A 358 -12.70 -13.61 -16.07
CA PRO A 358 -12.44 -12.54 -15.13
C PRO A 358 -12.71 -12.98 -13.68
N THR A 359 -11.85 -12.56 -12.76
CA THR A 359 -12.11 -12.68 -11.33
C THR A 359 -13.36 -11.88 -10.97
N ALA A 360 -14.24 -12.46 -10.15
CA ALA A 360 -15.51 -11.86 -9.82
C ALA A 360 -15.72 -11.72 -8.31
N ALA A 361 -16.55 -10.73 -7.94
CA ALA A 361 -17.01 -10.60 -6.58
C ALA A 361 -18.51 -10.27 -6.56
N ARG A 362 -19.22 -10.89 -5.64
CA ARG A 362 -20.61 -10.62 -5.32
C ARG A 362 -20.68 -10.06 -3.90
N SER A 363 -21.31 -8.90 -3.74
CA SER A 363 -21.45 -8.28 -2.42
C SER A 363 -22.88 -7.86 -2.14
N TYR A 364 -23.23 -7.88 -0.87
CA TYR A 364 -24.42 -7.21 -0.35
C TYR A 364 -24.04 -6.35 0.85
N GLU A 365 -24.71 -5.23 0.97
CA GLU A 365 -24.57 -4.27 2.06
C GLU A 365 -25.96 -3.91 2.59
N ILE A 366 -26.07 -3.81 3.90
CA ILE A 366 -27.23 -3.28 4.60
C ILE A 366 -26.72 -2.19 5.54
N GLY A 367 -27.36 -1.03 5.50
CA GLY A 367 -26.95 0.09 6.33
C GLY A 367 -28.12 0.90 6.88
N THR A 368 -27.85 1.63 7.94
CA THR A 368 -28.76 2.57 8.55
C THR A 368 -28.04 3.86 8.90
N ALA A 369 -28.71 4.98 8.64
CA ALA A 369 -28.25 6.30 9.07
C ALA A 369 -29.34 6.97 9.91
N PHE A 370 -28.96 7.55 11.03
CA PHE A 370 -29.91 8.26 11.89
C PHE A 370 -29.27 9.45 12.60
N ASN A 371 -30.09 10.50 12.77
CA ASN A 371 -29.69 11.71 13.47
C ASN A 371 -30.59 11.91 14.69
N VAL A 372 -29.93 12.24 15.79
CA VAL A 372 -30.64 12.46 17.06
C VAL A 372 -30.32 13.82 17.68
N TRP A 373 -31.20 14.30 18.55
CA TRP A 373 -31.05 15.53 19.33
C TRP A 373 -30.77 16.74 18.46
N ASP A 374 -31.72 17.14 17.62
CA ASP A 374 -31.62 18.25 16.68
C ASP A 374 -30.42 18.12 15.73
N ASN A 375 -30.15 16.90 15.23
CA ASN A 375 -29.04 16.53 14.37
C ASN A 375 -27.64 16.73 15.01
N ARG A 376 -27.55 16.86 16.32
CA ARG A 376 -26.27 16.99 17.00
C ARG A 376 -25.43 15.73 16.95
N LEU A 377 -26.06 14.55 17.01
CA LEU A 377 -25.37 13.27 16.76
C LEU A 377 -25.90 12.64 15.50
N ARG A 378 -25.01 12.30 14.61
CA ARG A 378 -25.28 11.65 13.32
C ARG A 378 -24.52 10.34 13.25
N PHE A 379 -25.24 9.25 13.10
CA PHE A 379 -24.71 7.90 12.99
C PHE A 379 -24.91 7.36 11.59
N ASP A 380 -23.92 6.63 11.09
CA ASP A 380 -24.03 5.78 9.91
C ASP A 380 -23.41 4.43 10.26
N ILE A 381 -24.19 3.36 10.08
CA ILE A 381 -23.79 2.00 10.40
C ILE A 381 -24.06 1.14 9.18
N SER A 382 -23.07 0.39 8.72
CA SER A 382 -23.23 -0.59 7.65
C SER A 382 -22.62 -1.94 8.01
N TYR A 383 -23.28 -2.97 7.52
CA TYR A 383 -22.79 -4.34 7.46
C TYR A 383 -22.64 -4.74 6.00
N TYR A 384 -21.53 -5.35 5.64
CA TYR A 384 -21.31 -5.86 4.30
C TYR A 384 -20.76 -7.30 4.31
N ASN A 385 -21.03 -7.99 3.22
CA ASN A 385 -20.49 -9.30 2.91
C ASN A 385 -20.11 -9.34 1.43
N LYS A 386 -18.84 -9.62 1.14
CA LYS A 386 -18.27 -9.69 -0.21
C LYS A 386 -17.66 -11.05 -0.43
N LEU A 387 -18.22 -11.83 -1.36
CA LEU A 387 -17.71 -13.10 -1.82
C LEU A 387 -16.90 -12.90 -3.10
N LYS A 388 -15.62 -13.28 -3.10
CA LYS A 388 -14.77 -13.36 -4.29
C LYS A 388 -14.77 -14.78 -4.82
N TYR A 389 -14.85 -14.96 -6.13
CA TYR A 389 -14.87 -16.23 -6.83
C TYR A 389 -14.23 -16.11 -8.22
N ASN A 390 -14.04 -17.20 -8.94
CA ASN A 390 -13.26 -17.25 -10.18
C ASN A 390 -11.88 -16.66 -10.02
N LEU A 391 -11.22 -16.94 -8.88
CA LEU A 391 -9.88 -16.46 -8.61
C LEU A 391 -8.90 -17.10 -9.59
N THR A 392 -7.86 -16.36 -9.97
CA THR A 392 -6.78 -16.90 -10.81
C THR A 392 -5.55 -17.26 -9.98
N ARG A 393 -4.88 -18.32 -10.36
CA ARG A 393 -3.66 -18.80 -9.71
C ARG A 393 -2.70 -19.42 -10.71
N GLU A 394 -1.39 -19.15 -10.52
CA GLU A 394 -0.34 -19.97 -11.09
C GLU A 394 -0.26 -21.31 -10.33
N ALA A 395 -0.49 -22.40 -11.02
CA ALA A 395 -0.43 -23.75 -10.46
C ALA A 395 0.74 -24.51 -11.06
N THR A 396 1.44 -25.29 -10.24
CA THR A 396 2.49 -26.22 -10.70
C THR A 396 1.84 -27.44 -11.36
N ILE A 397 2.36 -27.81 -12.51
CA ILE A 397 1.93 -29.01 -13.26
C ILE A 397 3.11 -29.93 -13.51
N SER A 398 2.84 -31.16 -13.94
CA SER A 398 3.89 -32.13 -14.25
C SER A 398 4.74 -31.65 -15.43
N GLY A 399 6.05 -31.63 -15.28
CA GLY A 399 6.99 -31.30 -16.35
C GLY A 399 6.91 -32.23 -17.58
N SER A 400 6.26 -33.39 -17.48
CA SER A 400 5.99 -34.24 -18.61
C SER A 400 5.07 -33.65 -19.67
N SER A 401 4.33 -32.60 -19.30
CA SER A 401 3.53 -31.78 -20.24
C SER A 401 4.35 -30.82 -21.10
N GLY A 402 5.65 -30.68 -20.85
CA GLY A 402 6.51 -29.67 -21.46
C GLY A 402 6.46 -28.30 -20.77
N PHE A 403 5.64 -28.15 -19.72
CA PHE A 403 5.51 -26.93 -18.91
C PHE A 403 5.62 -27.27 -17.44
N THR A 404 6.03 -26.32 -16.62
CA THR A 404 6.12 -26.49 -15.15
C THR A 404 4.99 -25.80 -14.42
N LYS A 405 4.32 -24.85 -15.09
CA LYS A 405 3.23 -24.04 -14.52
C LYS A 405 2.07 -23.86 -15.49
N THR A 406 0.90 -23.58 -14.94
CA THR A 406 -0.28 -23.15 -15.69
C THR A 406 -0.97 -22.00 -14.95
N LEU A 407 -1.58 -21.08 -15.69
CA LEU A 407 -2.47 -20.07 -15.14
C LEU A 407 -3.91 -20.55 -15.30
N VAL A 408 -4.63 -20.71 -14.21
CA VAL A 408 -6.00 -21.24 -14.17
C VAL A 408 -6.91 -20.41 -13.29
N ASN A 409 -8.21 -20.37 -13.61
CA ASN A 409 -9.21 -20.08 -12.59
C ASN A 409 -9.38 -21.32 -11.71
N TYR A 410 -9.51 -21.15 -10.40
CA TYR A 410 -9.67 -22.25 -9.46
C TYR A 410 -10.86 -22.00 -8.53
N ASP A 411 -11.34 -23.10 -7.95
CA ASP A 411 -12.64 -23.15 -7.28
C ASP A 411 -12.54 -22.80 -5.78
N GLU A 412 -11.63 -21.88 -5.44
CA GLU A 412 -11.57 -21.27 -4.12
C GLU A 412 -12.45 -20.03 -4.07
N GLU A 413 -13.25 -19.92 -3.03
CA GLU A 413 -14.04 -18.74 -2.76
C GLU A 413 -13.63 -18.10 -1.43
N GLN A 414 -13.48 -16.79 -1.44
CA GLN A 414 -13.07 -16.02 -0.28
C GLN A 414 -14.16 -15.01 0.10
N VAL A 415 -14.54 -14.99 1.36
CA VAL A 415 -15.53 -14.02 1.86
C VAL A 415 -14.88 -13.01 2.80
N ARG A 416 -15.15 -11.73 2.54
CA ARG A 416 -14.88 -10.62 3.45
C ARG A 416 -16.21 -10.10 3.99
N ARG A 417 -16.35 -9.99 5.30
CA ARG A 417 -17.53 -9.41 5.94
C ARG A 417 -17.11 -8.52 7.08
N GLY A 418 -17.85 -7.43 7.25
CA GLY A 418 -17.50 -6.44 8.26
C GLY A 418 -18.64 -5.55 8.65
N VAL A 419 -18.37 -4.79 9.70
CA VAL A 419 -19.23 -3.73 10.21
C VAL A 419 -18.43 -2.45 10.24
N GLU A 420 -19.03 -1.37 9.76
CA GLU A 420 -18.48 -0.02 9.83
C GLU A 420 -19.43 0.88 10.59
N VAL A 421 -18.89 1.74 11.43
CA VAL A 421 -19.64 2.72 12.22
C VAL A 421 -18.97 4.07 12.07
N SER A 422 -19.74 5.07 11.68
CA SER A 422 -19.31 6.47 11.68
C SER A 422 -20.22 7.29 12.60
N LEU A 423 -19.62 8.16 13.38
CA LEU A 423 -20.30 9.11 14.27
C LEU A 423 -19.76 10.51 14.01
N THR A 424 -20.65 11.45 13.74
CA THR A 424 -20.36 12.88 13.82
C THR A 424 -21.16 13.49 14.95
N ALA A 425 -20.48 14.17 15.87
CA ALA A 425 -21.08 14.80 17.03
C ALA A 425 -20.75 16.30 17.07
N SER A 426 -21.79 17.13 17.01
CA SER A 426 -21.70 18.58 17.23
C SER A 426 -21.99 18.88 18.71
N LEU A 427 -20.95 18.80 19.56
CA LEU A 427 -21.09 18.83 21.02
C LEU A 427 -21.44 20.23 21.53
N ILE A 428 -20.78 21.25 20.95
CA ILE A 428 -21.06 22.65 21.28
C ILE A 428 -21.28 23.42 19.99
N GLN A 429 -22.32 24.22 19.94
CA GLN A 429 -22.66 25.03 18.77
C GLN A 429 -23.25 26.35 19.26
N THR A 430 -22.39 27.32 19.52
CA THR A 430 -22.74 28.68 19.96
C THR A 430 -22.08 29.71 19.06
N LYS A 431 -22.33 30.99 19.28
CA LYS A 431 -21.70 32.06 18.49
C LYS A 431 -20.17 32.04 18.59
N ASP A 432 -19.63 31.79 19.78
CA ASP A 432 -18.18 31.86 20.06
C ASP A 432 -17.50 30.50 20.06
N TRP A 433 -18.24 29.44 20.40
CA TRP A 433 -17.73 28.07 20.49
C TRP A 433 -18.40 27.15 19.49
N ASN A 434 -17.57 26.40 18.77
CA ASN A 434 -18.04 25.28 17.95
C ASN A 434 -17.11 24.10 18.21
N TRP A 435 -17.69 22.96 18.66
CA TRP A 435 -16.95 21.75 18.89
C TRP A 435 -17.59 20.59 18.16
N GLU A 436 -16.84 20.05 17.19
CA GLU A 436 -17.21 18.88 16.40
C GLU A 436 -16.26 17.73 16.65
N VAL A 437 -16.80 16.52 16.77
CA VAL A 437 -16.05 15.27 16.90
C VAL A 437 -16.53 14.31 15.82
N ASN A 438 -15.60 13.73 15.07
CA ASN A 438 -15.85 12.66 14.12
C ASN A 438 -15.11 11.40 14.59
N ALA A 439 -15.85 10.31 14.75
CA ALA A 439 -15.31 9.01 15.09
C ALA A 439 -15.71 7.97 14.07
N ASN A 440 -14.79 7.08 13.72
CA ASN A 440 -15.07 5.93 12.87
C ASN A 440 -14.48 4.67 13.50
N TRP A 441 -15.14 3.57 13.23
CA TRP A 441 -14.73 2.25 13.66
C TRP A 441 -15.09 1.23 12.59
N ALA A 442 -14.18 0.29 12.30
CA ALA A 442 -14.42 -0.76 11.35
C ALA A 442 -13.83 -2.09 11.82
N ARG A 443 -14.54 -3.15 11.56
CA ARG A 443 -14.15 -4.52 11.87
C ARG A 443 -14.36 -5.40 10.66
N ASP A 444 -13.27 -5.88 10.07
CA ASP A 444 -13.24 -6.78 8.93
C ASP A 444 -12.84 -8.20 9.33
N ARG A 445 -13.45 -9.18 8.69
CA ARG A 445 -13.12 -10.59 8.86
C ARG A 445 -13.08 -11.29 7.50
N TYR A 446 -12.09 -12.13 7.34
CA TYR A 446 -11.76 -12.81 6.08
C TYR A 446 -11.82 -14.31 6.28
N PHE A 447 -12.55 -15.03 5.41
CA PHE A 447 -12.77 -16.47 5.55
C PHE A 447 -12.68 -17.16 4.19
N TYR A 448 -12.26 -18.42 4.19
CA TYR A 448 -12.52 -19.31 3.07
C TYR A 448 -14.01 -19.65 3.06
N ALA A 449 -14.72 -19.31 2.00
CA ALA A 449 -16.11 -19.78 1.79
C ALA A 449 -16.09 -21.17 1.17
N LYS A 450 -15.15 -21.43 0.27
CA LYS A 450 -14.89 -22.71 -0.38
C LYS A 450 -13.39 -22.91 -0.57
N VAL A 451 -12.92 -24.13 -0.57
CA VAL A 451 -11.52 -24.50 -0.80
C VAL A 451 -11.45 -25.43 -2.00
N ASP A 452 -10.55 -25.14 -2.92
CA ASP A 452 -10.28 -26.00 -4.07
C ASP A 452 -9.44 -27.21 -3.62
N PRO A 453 -9.87 -28.44 -3.89
CA PRO A 453 -9.15 -29.63 -3.43
C PRO A 453 -7.79 -29.85 -4.09
N VAL A 454 -7.55 -29.24 -5.26
CA VAL A 454 -6.32 -29.39 -6.04
C VAL A 454 -5.41 -28.17 -5.91
N TYR A 455 -5.99 -26.98 -6.04
CA TYR A 455 -5.22 -25.75 -6.20
C TYR A 455 -5.12 -24.88 -4.95
N SER A 456 -5.97 -25.06 -3.94
CA SER A 456 -5.81 -24.34 -2.67
C SER A 456 -4.59 -24.84 -1.90
N THR A 457 -4.06 -23.97 -1.04
CA THR A 457 -2.93 -24.33 -0.17
C THR A 457 -3.31 -25.47 0.76
N GLN A 458 -2.53 -26.56 0.73
CA GLN A 458 -2.77 -27.74 1.56
C GLN A 458 -2.16 -27.54 2.95
N LYS A 459 -2.95 -27.05 3.90
CA LYS A 459 -2.58 -26.85 5.32
C LYS A 459 -3.76 -27.22 6.23
N PRO A 460 -3.52 -27.68 7.47
CA PRO A 460 -4.60 -28.09 8.39
C PRO A 460 -5.63 -27.00 8.71
N TRP A 461 -5.23 -25.75 8.61
CA TRP A 461 -6.09 -24.59 8.88
C TRP A 461 -6.72 -23.97 7.63
N VAL A 462 -6.40 -24.49 6.44
CA VAL A 462 -7.04 -24.06 5.19
C VAL A 462 -8.25 -24.92 4.94
N ALA A 463 -9.41 -24.44 5.37
CA ALA A 463 -10.69 -25.12 5.23
C ALA A 463 -11.83 -24.10 5.17
N ALA A 464 -12.95 -24.48 4.58
CA ALA A 464 -14.15 -23.65 4.55
C ALA A 464 -14.57 -23.19 5.96
N GLY A 465 -14.91 -21.94 6.11
CA GLY A 465 -15.25 -21.30 7.39
C GLY A 465 -14.06 -20.87 8.25
N LYS A 466 -12.83 -21.23 7.90
CA LYS A 466 -11.62 -20.75 8.58
C LYS A 466 -11.15 -19.41 8.01
N ARG A 467 -10.35 -18.68 8.82
CA ARG A 467 -9.75 -17.42 8.39
C ARG A 467 -8.72 -17.67 7.30
N TRP A 468 -8.73 -16.86 6.21
CA TRP A 468 -7.72 -16.98 5.17
C TRP A 468 -6.55 -16.00 5.34
N ASP A 469 -6.71 -15.00 6.19
CA ASP A 469 -5.67 -14.05 6.59
C ASP A 469 -4.84 -14.56 7.79
N TRP A 470 -4.63 -15.88 7.83
CA TRP A 470 -3.79 -16.48 8.86
C TRP A 470 -2.33 -16.08 8.70
N TYR A 471 -1.67 -15.82 9.83
CA TYR A 471 -0.25 -15.49 9.86
C TYR A 471 0.56 -16.75 10.20
N GLY A 472 1.25 -17.30 9.18
CA GLY A 472 2.05 -18.51 9.31
C GLY A 472 3.49 -18.20 9.69
N ILE A 473 3.99 -18.95 10.65
CA ILE A 473 5.36 -18.86 11.15
C ILE A 473 6.01 -20.24 11.24
N TYR A 474 7.35 -20.25 11.31
CA TYR A 474 8.09 -21.41 11.77
C TYR A 474 8.39 -21.22 13.27
N ASP A 475 7.63 -21.93 14.14
CA ASP A 475 7.85 -21.92 15.57
C ASP A 475 8.99 -22.87 15.95
N TRP A 476 9.41 -22.81 17.20
CA TRP A 476 10.29 -23.81 17.79
C TRP A 476 9.50 -25.09 18.05
N GLU A 477 10.19 -26.24 17.98
CA GLU A 477 9.56 -27.46 18.50
C GLU A 477 9.33 -27.31 20.01
N ARG A 478 8.16 -27.76 20.48
CA ARG A 478 7.77 -27.64 21.88
C ARG A 478 7.34 -28.98 22.43
N ASP A 479 7.54 -29.13 23.74
CA ASP A 479 6.96 -30.23 24.50
C ASP A 479 5.45 -29.99 24.71
N PRO A 480 4.70 -30.98 25.25
CA PRO A 480 3.28 -30.81 25.56
C PRO A 480 2.95 -29.71 26.58
N GLN A 481 3.92 -29.23 27.35
CA GLN A 481 3.81 -28.14 28.30
C GLN A 481 4.13 -26.75 27.66
N GLY A 482 4.57 -26.75 26.39
CA GLY A 482 4.89 -25.54 25.64
C GLY A 482 6.36 -25.07 25.77
N ASN A 483 7.22 -25.84 26.44
CA ASN A 483 8.65 -25.49 26.56
C ASN A 483 9.38 -25.74 25.24
N ILE A 484 10.32 -24.88 24.89
CA ILE A 484 11.15 -25.00 23.69
C ILE A 484 12.07 -26.23 23.80
N ILE A 485 12.09 -27.04 22.76
CA ILE A 485 12.97 -28.20 22.69
C ILE A 485 14.34 -27.78 22.15
N HIS A 486 15.39 -28.24 22.83
CA HIS A 486 16.77 -28.00 22.47
C HIS A 486 17.47 -29.30 22.05
N GLU A 487 18.30 -29.20 21.03
CA GLU A 487 19.24 -30.21 20.61
C GLU A 487 20.67 -29.64 20.65
N ASN A 488 21.60 -30.30 21.34
CA ASN A 488 22.97 -29.80 21.56
C ASN A 488 23.02 -28.38 22.17
N GLY A 489 22.00 -28.02 22.97
CA GLY A 489 21.87 -26.70 23.61
C GLY A 489 21.24 -25.62 22.79
N TYR A 490 20.88 -25.86 21.52
CA TYR A 490 20.25 -24.92 20.61
C TYR A 490 18.77 -25.26 20.37
N PRO A 491 17.91 -24.24 20.16
CA PRO A 491 16.50 -24.47 19.91
C PRO A 491 16.29 -25.17 18.55
N VAL A 492 15.38 -26.13 18.50
CA VAL A 492 15.03 -26.87 17.30
C VAL A 492 13.86 -26.17 16.60
N GLN A 493 14.07 -25.70 15.38
CA GLN A 493 13.01 -25.11 14.58
C GLN A 493 12.08 -26.21 14.04
N SER A 494 10.78 -26.00 14.16
CA SER A 494 9.78 -26.90 13.55
C SER A 494 9.93 -26.91 12.02
N LYS A 495 9.84 -28.08 11.43
CA LYS A 495 9.82 -28.29 9.97
C LYS A 495 8.52 -27.80 9.32
N TYR A 496 7.50 -27.62 10.12
CA TYR A 496 6.16 -27.24 9.67
C TYR A 496 5.77 -25.88 10.23
N GLN A 497 5.04 -25.13 9.39
CA GLN A 497 4.47 -23.86 9.83
C GLN A 497 3.34 -24.11 10.85
N SER A 498 3.16 -23.17 11.75
CA SER A 498 2.00 -23.02 12.63
C SER A 498 1.36 -21.64 12.44
N VAL A 499 0.13 -21.50 12.90
CA VAL A 499 -0.59 -20.21 12.85
C VAL A 499 -0.39 -19.47 14.16
N MET A 500 0.21 -18.28 14.09
CA MET A 500 0.41 -17.43 15.28
C MET A 500 -0.76 -16.47 15.51
N GLY A 501 -1.54 -16.18 14.50
CA GLY A 501 -2.64 -15.23 14.54
C GLY A 501 -3.15 -14.89 13.15
N ASN A 502 -3.66 -13.68 12.97
CA ASN A 502 -4.14 -13.18 11.70
C ASN A 502 -3.30 -11.98 11.26
N GLU A 503 -3.12 -11.83 9.94
CA GLU A 503 -2.39 -10.72 9.34
C GLU A 503 -3.13 -9.39 9.52
N TYR A 504 -4.46 -9.41 9.29
CA TYR A 504 -5.27 -8.19 9.38
C TYR A 504 -5.72 -7.91 10.82
N PRO A 505 -5.91 -6.63 11.17
CA PRO A 505 -6.33 -6.23 12.51
C PRO A 505 -7.72 -6.78 12.88
N ASP A 506 -7.95 -6.92 14.16
CA ASP A 506 -9.28 -7.25 14.67
C ASP A 506 -10.28 -6.12 14.44
N TRP A 507 -9.82 -4.87 14.54
CA TRP A 507 -10.57 -3.67 14.23
C TRP A 507 -9.63 -2.46 14.15
N ILE A 508 -10.10 -1.45 13.44
CA ILE A 508 -9.44 -0.16 13.30
C ILE A 508 -10.39 0.96 13.72
N TRP A 509 -9.82 2.08 14.15
CA TRP A 509 -10.60 3.24 14.56
C TRP A 509 -9.87 4.54 14.26
N GLY A 510 -10.64 5.60 14.11
CA GLY A 510 -10.13 6.95 13.95
C GLY A 510 -11.01 7.93 14.74
N LEU A 511 -10.39 8.96 15.27
CA LEU A 511 -11.04 10.06 15.98
C LEU A 511 -10.44 11.37 15.51
N SER A 512 -11.26 12.26 14.99
CA SER A 512 -10.86 13.64 14.73
C SER A 512 -11.77 14.62 15.45
N THR A 513 -11.19 15.67 16.00
CA THR A 513 -11.96 16.72 16.68
C THR A 513 -11.47 18.10 16.27
N THR A 514 -12.43 19.00 16.07
CA THR A 514 -12.20 20.40 15.78
C THR A 514 -12.91 21.23 16.81
N LEU A 515 -12.16 22.00 17.58
CA LEU A 515 -12.67 22.94 18.56
C LEU A 515 -12.34 24.36 18.09
N ARG A 516 -13.35 25.13 17.78
CA ARG A 516 -13.24 26.55 17.45
C ARG A 516 -13.72 27.39 18.63
N TYR A 517 -12.89 28.34 19.00
CA TYR A 517 -13.24 29.40 19.93
C TYR A 517 -12.91 30.75 19.30
N LYS A 518 -13.95 31.52 18.92
CA LYS A 518 -13.79 32.79 18.18
C LYS A 518 -12.89 32.60 16.96
N ASP A 519 -11.71 33.23 16.96
CA ASP A 519 -10.75 33.20 15.87
C ASP A 519 -9.73 32.06 15.96
N TRP A 520 -9.79 31.26 17.02
CA TRP A 520 -8.89 30.12 17.22
C TRP A 520 -9.56 28.81 16.80
N THR A 521 -8.79 27.96 16.17
CA THR A 521 -9.24 26.60 15.80
C THR A 521 -8.17 25.58 16.21
N LEU A 522 -8.55 24.66 17.10
CA LEU A 522 -7.73 23.51 17.50
C LEU A 522 -8.24 22.27 16.76
N GLY A 523 -7.35 21.61 16.02
CA GLY A 523 -7.61 20.33 15.37
C GLY A 523 -6.75 19.22 15.98
N ILE A 524 -7.38 18.06 16.27
CA ILE A 524 -6.68 16.88 16.75
C ILE A 524 -7.17 15.69 15.95
N SER A 525 -6.24 14.86 15.44
CA SER A 525 -6.57 13.60 14.76
C SER A 525 -5.77 12.46 15.39
N LEU A 526 -6.49 11.43 15.79
CA LEU A 526 -5.99 10.19 16.36
C LEU A 526 -6.45 9.02 15.52
N ASP A 527 -5.64 7.99 15.41
CA ASP A 527 -6.07 6.70 14.88
C ASP A 527 -5.33 5.55 15.55
N GLY A 528 -5.85 4.37 15.31
CA GLY A 528 -5.24 3.17 15.84
C GLY A 528 -5.82 1.90 15.23
N ARG A 529 -5.09 0.83 15.47
CA ARG A 529 -5.54 -0.53 15.16
C ARG A 529 -5.34 -1.42 16.37
N VAL A 530 -6.14 -2.46 16.46
CA VAL A 530 -6.02 -3.49 17.48
C VAL A 530 -5.87 -4.83 16.78
N GLY A 531 -4.83 -5.58 17.21
CA GLY A 531 -4.49 -6.86 16.59
C GLY A 531 -3.81 -6.73 15.22
N GLY A 532 -3.70 -7.86 14.56
CA GLY A 532 -2.88 -8.05 13.36
C GLY A 532 -1.45 -8.39 13.74
N MET A 533 -0.89 -9.38 13.04
CA MET A 533 0.46 -9.85 13.27
C MET A 533 1.37 -9.39 12.14
N ALA A 534 2.57 -8.94 12.50
CA ALA A 534 3.61 -8.66 11.51
C ALA A 534 4.98 -9.15 12.01
N TYR A 535 5.83 -9.48 11.06
CA TYR A 535 7.20 -9.88 11.30
C TYR A 535 8.11 -8.67 11.26
N SER A 536 8.94 -8.51 12.32
CA SER A 536 9.95 -7.48 12.39
C SER A 536 11.31 -8.04 11.97
N ARG A 537 11.68 -7.77 10.71
CA ARG A 537 13.01 -8.10 10.23
C ARG A 537 14.07 -7.18 10.83
N THR A 538 13.71 -5.94 11.12
CA THR A 538 14.59 -5.00 11.84
C THR A 538 15.00 -5.59 13.18
N GLU A 539 14.05 -6.04 14.00
CA GLU A 539 14.33 -6.62 15.30
C GLU A 539 15.13 -7.92 15.20
N GLN A 540 14.72 -8.84 14.30
CA GLN A 540 15.47 -10.07 14.04
C GLN A 540 16.94 -9.77 13.70
N THR A 541 17.14 -8.81 12.83
CA THR A 541 18.49 -8.44 12.39
C THR A 541 19.29 -7.80 13.53
N MET A 542 18.68 -6.95 14.35
CA MET A 542 19.30 -6.36 15.54
C MET A 542 19.75 -7.44 16.54
N TRP A 543 18.94 -8.46 16.78
CA TRP A 543 19.31 -9.60 17.61
C TRP A 543 20.50 -10.39 17.02
N ASN A 544 20.42 -10.71 15.73
CA ASN A 544 21.43 -11.51 15.06
C ASN A 544 22.82 -10.82 15.03
N THR A 545 22.83 -9.49 14.92
CA THR A 545 24.05 -8.67 14.88
C THR A 545 24.51 -8.18 16.25
N GLY A 546 23.71 -8.39 17.29
CA GLY A 546 24.03 -7.99 18.66
C GLY A 546 23.83 -6.52 18.99
N VAL A 547 23.09 -5.76 18.16
CA VAL A 547 22.74 -4.36 18.44
C VAL A 547 21.39 -4.19 19.15
N HIS A 548 20.66 -5.28 19.38
CA HIS A 548 19.42 -5.23 20.17
C HIS A 548 19.74 -4.86 21.61
N PRO A 549 19.02 -3.89 22.26
CA PRO A 549 19.32 -3.45 23.62
C PRO A 549 19.37 -4.59 24.64
N ASP A 550 18.45 -5.55 24.56
CA ASP A 550 18.37 -6.68 25.50
C ASP A 550 19.49 -7.73 25.27
N SER A 551 20.28 -7.59 24.20
CA SER A 551 21.47 -8.43 23.99
C SER A 551 22.64 -7.99 24.86
N ASP A 552 22.59 -6.80 25.47
CA ASP A 552 23.56 -6.32 26.45
C ASP A 552 23.21 -6.89 27.84
N ASN A 553 23.82 -8.02 28.17
CA ASN A 553 23.56 -8.74 29.40
C ASN A 553 24.79 -9.49 29.90
N LYS A 554 24.65 -10.09 31.11
CA LYS A 554 25.79 -10.78 31.76
C LYS A 554 26.37 -11.94 30.94
N TRP A 555 25.55 -12.63 30.13
CA TRP A 555 26.00 -13.78 29.33
C TRP A 555 26.91 -13.34 28.19
N ARG A 556 26.56 -12.22 27.55
CA ARG A 556 27.42 -11.57 26.54
C ARG A 556 28.74 -11.08 27.17
N TYR A 557 28.65 -10.44 28.36
CA TYR A 557 29.83 -10.00 29.08
C TYR A 557 30.73 -11.17 29.45
N ASP A 558 30.17 -12.25 30.00
CA ASP A 558 30.91 -13.46 30.37
C ASP A 558 31.64 -14.08 29.18
N GLU A 559 30.98 -14.12 28.01
CA GLU A 559 31.59 -14.67 26.81
C GLU A 559 32.72 -13.76 26.25
N VAL A 560 32.42 -12.46 26.07
CA VAL A 560 33.33 -11.52 25.40
C VAL A 560 34.51 -11.16 26.29
N VAL A 561 34.29 -10.91 27.58
CA VAL A 561 35.31 -10.43 28.50
C VAL A 561 35.99 -11.58 29.26
N ASN A 562 35.24 -12.58 29.70
CA ASN A 562 35.73 -13.68 30.52
C ASN A 562 35.99 -14.97 29.75
N GLY A 563 35.68 -15.03 28.44
CA GLY A 563 35.86 -16.22 27.58
C GLY A 563 34.97 -17.41 27.97
N LYS A 564 33.88 -17.18 28.73
CA LYS A 564 33.01 -18.24 29.27
C LYS A 564 31.82 -18.47 28.35
N LYS A 565 31.70 -19.67 27.80
CA LYS A 565 30.53 -20.11 27.02
C LYS A 565 29.57 -20.88 27.94
N ASN A 566 28.90 -20.19 28.83
CA ASN A 566 28.12 -20.75 29.93
C ASN A 566 26.62 -20.46 29.83
N TYR A 567 26.12 -20.06 28.66
CA TYR A 567 24.70 -19.82 28.46
C TYR A 567 23.94 -21.14 28.34
N VAL A 568 22.80 -21.23 29.03
CA VAL A 568 21.87 -22.35 28.93
C VAL A 568 20.50 -21.81 28.49
N GLY A 569 20.05 -22.20 27.30
CA GLY A 569 18.72 -21.82 26.78
C GLY A 569 17.60 -22.42 27.62
N GLN A 570 16.60 -21.61 27.94
CA GLN A 570 15.43 -22.07 28.70
C GLN A 570 14.58 -23.03 27.89
N GLY A 571 14.28 -24.20 28.45
CA GLY A 571 13.45 -25.22 27.82
C GLY A 571 13.87 -26.63 28.19
N VAL A 572 13.60 -27.59 27.31
CA VAL A 572 13.83 -29.01 27.53
C VAL A 572 14.69 -29.62 26.43
N LYS A 573 15.28 -30.77 26.71
CA LYS A 573 15.92 -31.64 25.73
C LYS A 573 15.20 -32.98 25.66
N VAL A 574 15.21 -33.62 24.49
CA VAL A 574 14.68 -34.98 24.31
C VAL A 574 15.68 -35.99 24.84
N VAL A 575 15.27 -36.81 25.78
CA VAL A 575 16.11 -37.87 26.35
C VAL A 575 15.93 -39.18 25.60
N SER A 576 14.70 -39.48 25.20
CA SER A 576 14.35 -40.70 24.44
C SER A 576 13.04 -40.49 23.69
N GLY A 577 12.70 -41.45 22.83
CA GLY A 577 11.47 -41.42 22.05
C GLY A 577 11.55 -40.63 20.75
N LYS A 578 10.48 -40.53 20.03
CA LYS A 578 10.38 -39.80 18.74
C LYS A 578 9.01 -39.17 18.56
N VAL A 579 8.93 -38.21 17.65
CA VAL A 579 7.69 -37.63 17.17
C VAL A 579 7.47 -38.00 15.71
N GLU A 580 6.24 -38.28 15.33
CA GLU A 580 5.83 -38.56 13.97
C GLU A 580 4.78 -37.56 13.51
N TYR A 581 4.94 -37.04 12.31
CA TYR A 581 4.04 -36.10 11.69
C TYR A 581 3.38 -36.69 10.46
N ASP A 582 2.15 -36.28 10.18
CA ASP A 582 1.55 -36.50 8.88
C ASP A 582 2.11 -35.52 7.82
N THR A 583 1.67 -35.64 6.58
CA THR A 583 2.11 -34.80 5.46
C THR A 583 1.73 -33.33 5.63
N THR A 584 0.79 -33.00 6.49
CA THR A 584 0.33 -31.63 6.77
C THR A 584 1.10 -30.96 7.92
N GLY A 585 1.88 -31.73 8.68
CA GLY A 585 2.61 -31.27 9.86
C GLY A 585 1.87 -31.46 11.18
N LYS A 586 0.75 -32.20 11.18
CA LYS A 586 0.06 -32.56 12.42
C LYS A 586 0.79 -33.73 13.08
N ILE A 587 1.01 -33.64 14.40
CA ILE A 587 1.58 -34.72 15.19
C ILE A 587 0.56 -35.88 15.23
N VAL A 588 0.97 -37.05 14.78
CA VAL A 588 0.18 -38.30 14.82
C VAL A 588 0.62 -39.19 15.97
N SER A 589 1.89 -39.11 16.40
CA SER A 589 2.43 -39.83 17.54
C SER A 589 3.55 -39.03 18.17
N ASP A 590 3.58 -38.93 19.49
CA ASP A 590 4.67 -38.36 20.25
C ASP A 590 4.99 -39.23 21.47
N THR A 591 6.13 -39.88 21.41
CA THR A 591 6.65 -40.76 22.49
C THR A 591 7.87 -40.18 23.16
N ARG A 592 8.20 -38.88 22.89
CA ARG A 592 9.37 -38.21 23.44
C ARG A 592 9.27 -38.10 24.95
N VAL A 593 10.38 -38.32 25.62
CA VAL A 593 10.59 -38.07 27.04
C VAL A 593 11.52 -36.87 27.18
N PHE A 594 11.18 -35.96 28.03
CA PHE A 594 11.86 -34.68 28.17
C PHE A 594 12.55 -34.53 29.52
N ALA A 595 13.68 -33.82 29.53
CA ALA A 595 14.37 -33.34 30.73
C ALA A 595 14.71 -31.84 30.54
N PRO A 596 14.92 -31.07 31.62
CA PRO A 596 15.40 -29.70 31.49
C PRO A 596 16.67 -29.59 30.62
N ASN A 597 16.74 -28.57 29.78
CA ASN A 597 18.00 -28.29 29.08
C ASN A 597 19.05 -27.82 30.08
N ASP A 598 20.22 -28.44 30.04
CA ASP A 598 21.38 -28.17 30.90
C ASP A 598 22.66 -27.93 30.10
N THR A 599 22.54 -27.94 28.79
CA THR A 599 23.70 -27.84 27.89
C THR A 599 24.16 -26.39 27.78
N GLN A 600 25.41 -26.14 28.20
CA GLN A 600 26.05 -24.84 28.08
C GLN A 600 26.55 -24.63 26.65
N VAL A 601 26.26 -23.44 26.10
CA VAL A 601 26.68 -23.01 24.75
C VAL A 601 27.17 -21.57 24.75
N SER A 602 27.76 -21.14 23.64
CA SER A 602 28.06 -19.74 23.36
C SER A 602 26.76 -18.93 23.31
N TYR A 603 26.70 -17.81 24.04
CA TYR A 603 25.57 -16.90 23.99
C TYR A 603 25.36 -16.31 22.58
N GLU A 604 26.47 -15.89 21.94
CA GLU A 604 26.44 -15.40 20.55
C GLU A 604 25.81 -16.44 19.62
N SER A 605 26.34 -17.68 19.66
CA SER A 605 25.84 -18.75 18.79
C SER A 605 24.38 -19.09 19.09
N TYR A 606 23.97 -19.07 20.37
CA TYR A 606 22.58 -19.29 20.75
C TYR A 606 21.65 -18.21 20.15
N ILE A 607 21.99 -16.93 20.31
CA ILE A 607 21.18 -15.81 19.80
C ILE A 607 21.07 -15.83 18.29
N LYS A 608 22.18 -16.15 17.58
CA LYS A 608 22.16 -16.30 16.13
C LYS A 608 21.31 -17.48 15.64
N ASN A 609 21.26 -18.57 16.39
CA ASN A 609 20.36 -19.70 16.10
C ASN A 609 18.91 -19.36 16.43
N TYR A 610 18.68 -18.65 17.54
CA TYR A 610 17.35 -18.21 17.98
C TYR A 610 16.76 -17.12 17.06
N ASN A 611 17.61 -16.30 16.42
CA ASN A 611 17.24 -15.28 15.44
C ASN A 611 18.00 -15.54 14.12
N PRO A 612 17.67 -16.61 13.39
CA PRO A 612 18.46 -17.00 12.21
C PRO A 612 18.36 -15.92 11.13
N TRP A 613 19.49 -15.59 10.50
CA TRP A 613 19.56 -14.65 9.39
C TRP A 613 18.67 -15.06 8.20
N SER A 614 18.57 -16.35 7.95
CA SER A 614 17.72 -16.98 6.94
C SER A 614 16.89 -18.07 7.58
N GLY A 615 15.79 -18.49 6.96
CA GLY A 615 14.96 -19.59 7.49
C GLY A 615 13.49 -19.22 7.72
N GLY A 616 13.08 -18.02 7.27
CA GLY A 616 11.67 -17.59 7.33
C GLY A 616 11.30 -16.86 8.61
N LYS A 617 10.01 -16.62 8.77
CA LYS A 617 9.44 -15.88 9.90
C LYS A 617 9.45 -16.77 11.14
N VAL A 618 10.23 -16.40 12.16
CA VAL A 618 10.34 -17.11 13.42
C VAL A 618 9.49 -16.45 14.52
N TYR A 619 9.01 -17.26 15.44
CA TYR A 619 8.05 -16.86 16.47
C TYR A 619 8.41 -15.56 17.20
N GLN A 620 9.64 -15.44 17.71
CA GLN A 620 10.05 -14.34 18.58
C GLN A 620 10.14 -12.97 17.90
N ASN A 621 10.10 -12.92 16.58
CA ASN A 621 10.17 -11.67 15.80
C ASN A 621 8.82 -11.32 15.12
N VAL A 622 7.75 -12.02 15.52
CA VAL A 622 6.39 -11.74 15.05
C VAL A 622 5.59 -11.15 16.19
N HIS A 623 5.05 -9.98 15.99
CA HIS A 623 4.44 -9.17 17.04
C HIS A 623 3.04 -8.71 16.68
N ASP A 624 2.25 -8.44 17.73
CA ASP A 624 0.97 -7.76 17.63
C ASP A 624 1.19 -6.28 17.25
N CYS A 625 0.59 -5.88 16.14
CA CYS A 625 0.70 -4.53 15.58
C CYS A 625 -0.31 -3.54 16.17
N THR A 626 -0.82 -3.75 17.36
CA THR A 626 -1.70 -2.78 18.04
C THR A 626 -0.96 -1.48 18.31
N PHE A 627 -1.54 -0.37 17.87
CA PHE A 627 -0.99 0.97 18.08
C PHE A 627 -2.07 2.04 18.25
N LEU A 628 -1.62 3.17 18.80
CA LEU A 628 -2.31 4.47 18.83
C LEU A 628 -1.36 5.54 18.31
N LYS A 629 -1.81 6.37 17.36
CA LYS A 629 -1.05 7.52 16.82
C LYS A 629 -1.78 8.83 16.96
N LEU A 630 -1.03 9.87 17.36
CA LEU A 630 -1.45 11.26 17.18
C LEU A 630 -1.00 11.70 15.78
N ARG A 631 -1.94 11.62 14.83
CA ARG A 631 -1.68 11.91 13.41
C ARG A 631 -1.48 13.37 13.13
N GLU A 632 -2.33 14.20 13.72
CA GLU A 632 -2.25 15.63 13.56
C GLU A 632 -2.65 16.36 14.83
N LEU A 633 -1.92 17.42 15.14
CA LEU A 633 -2.27 18.44 16.08
C LEU A 633 -2.07 19.79 15.38
N SER A 634 -3.15 20.56 15.23
CA SER A 634 -3.10 21.87 14.56
C SER A 634 -3.73 22.94 15.43
N LEU A 635 -3.09 24.11 15.49
CA LEU A 635 -3.62 25.29 16.13
C LEU A 635 -3.58 26.44 15.13
N LEU A 636 -4.74 26.91 14.71
CA LEU A 636 -4.90 27.97 13.73
C LEU A 636 -5.48 29.22 14.39
N TYR A 637 -4.99 30.38 14.00
CA TYR A 637 -5.53 31.68 14.36
C TYR A 637 -5.89 32.48 13.12
N THR A 638 -7.15 32.83 12.98
CA THR A 638 -7.65 33.69 11.89
C THR A 638 -7.66 35.13 12.35
N MET A 639 -6.91 35.99 11.69
CA MET A 639 -6.80 37.42 12.07
C MET A 639 -8.14 38.12 11.87
N PRO A 640 -8.52 39.03 12.79
CA PRO A 640 -9.74 39.81 12.67
C PRO A 640 -9.73 40.66 11.37
N LYS A 641 -10.91 40.76 10.75
CA LYS A 641 -11.06 41.55 9.49
C LYS A 641 -10.50 42.93 9.56
N SER A 642 -10.68 43.63 10.69
CA SER A 642 -10.17 44.99 10.91
C SER A 642 -8.66 45.11 10.85
N VAL A 643 -7.94 44.00 11.13
CA VAL A 643 -6.47 43.95 10.98
C VAL A 643 -6.11 43.63 9.53
N CYS A 644 -6.81 42.68 8.91
CA CYS A 644 -6.59 42.29 7.52
C CYS A 644 -6.80 43.47 6.54
N GLU A 645 -7.83 44.29 6.76
CA GLU A 645 -8.14 45.46 5.96
C GLU A 645 -7.02 46.52 5.99
N LYS A 646 -6.35 46.69 7.14
CA LYS A 646 -5.21 47.58 7.25
C LYS A 646 -3.99 47.19 6.41
N ILE A 647 -3.86 45.91 6.11
CA ILE A 647 -2.79 45.34 5.28
C ILE A 647 -3.27 44.98 3.87
N HIS A 648 -4.46 45.48 3.48
CA HIS A 648 -5.08 45.30 2.16
C HIS A 648 -5.31 43.81 1.80
N MET A 649 -5.67 42.98 2.79
CA MET A 649 -6.00 41.56 2.61
C MET A 649 -7.44 41.26 3.05
N LYS A 650 -8.07 40.27 2.41
CA LYS A 650 -9.41 39.81 2.80
C LYS A 650 -9.36 38.93 4.03
N GLY A 651 -8.28 38.20 4.22
CA GLY A 651 -8.08 37.32 5.36
C GLY A 651 -6.62 36.87 5.51
N VAL A 652 -6.22 36.62 6.75
CA VAL A 652 -4.93 36.00 7.08
C VAL A 652 -5.17 34.96 8.14
N THR A 653 -4.67 33.73 7.91
CA THR A 653 -4.68 32.65 8.90
C THR A 653 -3.24 32.20 9.17
N LEU A 654 -2.88 32.14 10.43
CA LEU A 654 -1.61 31.65 10.92
C LEU A 654 -1.85 30.31 11.62
N GLY A 655 -0.94 29.35 11.46
CA GLY A 655 -1.11 28.04 12.06
C GLY A 655 0.18 27.35 12.42
N LEU A 656 0.12 26.58 13.51
CA LEU A 656 1.11 25.57 13.86
C LEU A 656 0.50 24.21 13.59
N ILE A 657 1.23 23.34 12.91
CA ILE A 657 0.79 22.00 12.54
C ILE A 657 1.88 21.03 12.92
N GLY A 658 1.51 19.99 13.66
CA GLY A 658 2.37 18.86 13.95
C GLY A 658 1.73 17.58 13.43
N GLN A 659 2.51 16.72 12.77
CA GLN A 659 2.04 15.44 12.26
C GLN A 659 2.88 14.29 12.78
N ASN A 660 2.25 13.16 13.05
CA ASN A 660 2.86 11.95 13.63
C ASN A 660 3.66 12.25 14.92
N LEU A 661 3.14 13.14 15.77
CA LEU A 661 3.86 13.65 16.94
C LEU A 661 4.09 12.56 18.01
N LEU A 662 3.12 11.68 18.20
CA LEU A 662 3.18 10.62 19.19
C LEU A 662 2.71 9.32 18.58
N ILE A 663 3.37 8.24 18.96
CA ILE A 663 2.98 6.86 18.67
C ILE A 663 3.17 6.02 19.93
N TRP A 664 2.15 5.24 20.26
CA TRP A 664 2.23 4.16 21.23
C TRP A 664 2.04 2.84 20.50
N MET A 665 2.88 1.85 20.78
CA MET A 665 2.88 0.52 20.18
C MET A 665 2.92 -0.52 21.29
N LYS A 666 2.12 -1.57 21.14
CA LYS A 666 2.06 -2.66 22.13
C LYS A 666 3.35 -3.49 22.10
N GLU A 667 3.71 -4.04 20.97
CA GLU A 667 4.82 -4.99 20.82
C GLU A 667 5.75 -4.61 19.67
N PHE A 668 5.25 -4.16 18.52
CA PHE A 668 6.00 -3.89 17.30
C PHE A 668 6.81 -2.59 17.40
N LYS A 669 7.99 -2.63 18.08
CA LYS A 669 8.70 -1.43 18.57
C LYS A 669 9.73 -0.84 17.60
N TYR A 670 10.28 -1.63 16.68
CA TYR A 670 11.45 -1.23 15.88
C TYR A 670 11.12 -0.84 14.44
N ALA A 671 9.84 -0.85 14.07
CA ALA A 671 9.35 -0.38 12.79
C ALA A 671 8.01 0.33 12.93
N ASP A 672 7.54 0.97 11.86
CA ASP A 672 6.21 1.58 11.86
C ASP A 672 5.13 0.49 11.73
N PRO A 673 4.20 0.35 12.70
CA PRO A 673 3.16 -0.67 12.64
C PRO A 673 2.10 -0.42 11.57
N ASP A 674 2.11 0.72 10.87
CA ASP A 674 1.24 0.99 9.72
C ASP A 674 1.69 0.29 8.44
N VAL A 675 2.95 -0.14 8.37
CA VAL A 675 3.46 -0.85 7.21
C VAL A 675 3.05 -2.33 7.26
N ASP A 676 2.75 -2.89 6.10
CA ASP A 676 2.34 -4.30 5.99
C ASP A 676 3.50 -5.27 6.23
N SER A 677 4.72 -4.80 6.08
CA SER A 677 5.94 -5.58 6.32
C SER A 677 7.09 -4.69 6.79
N ASP A 678 7.84 -5.17 7.75
CA ASP A 678 9.10 -4.56 8.18
C ASP A 678 10.28 -5.29 7.54
N ASP A 679 10.97 -4.59 6.66
CA ASP A 679 12.21 -5.04 6.01
C ASP A 679 13.30 -3.95 6.10
N LEU A 680 13.58 -3.47 7.31
CA LEU A 680 14.53 -2.37 7.58
C LEU A 680 14.13 -1.06 6.88
N ASN A 681 12.84 -0.82 6.82
CA ASN A 681 12.25 0.37 6.22
C ASN A 681 12.52 1.61 7.07
N SER A 682 12.44 2.76 6.42
CA SER A 682 12.54 4.04 7.14
C SER A 682 11.40 4.21 8.15
N PRO A 683 11.67 4.67 9.37
CA PRO A 683 10.65 4.93 10.37
C PRO A 683 9.73 6.08 9.93
N SER A 684 8.54 6.14 10.53
CA SER A 684 7.62 7.28 10.38
C SER A 684 8.30 8.58 10.78
N MET A 685 8.11 9.61 9.95
CA MET A 685 8.64 10.94 10.26
C MET A 685 7.65 11.77 11.06
N ARG A 686 8.16 12.52 12.04
CA ARG A 686 7.45 13.62 12.68
C ARG A 686 7.64 14.90 11.88
N TYR A 687 6.55 15.63 11.66
CA TYR A 687 6.60 16.93 11.04
C TYR A 687 6.10 17.98 12.03
N VAL A 688 6.81 19.08 12.10
CA VAL A 688 6.33 20.30 12.76
C VAL A 688 6.45 21.42 11.75
N GLY A 689 5.35 22.10 11.49
CA GLY A 689 5.25 23.09 10.43
C GLY A 689 4.53 24.35 10.86
N PHE A 690 4.78 25.42 10.13
CA PHE A 690 4.10 26.67 10.24
C PHE A 690 3.27 26.89 8.97
N ASN A 691 2.01 27.25 9.12
CA ASN A 691 1.09 27.56 8.02
C ASN A 691 0.76 29.04 8.01
N VAL A 692 0.85 29.66 6.85
CA VAL A 692 0.36 31.02 6.63
C VAL A 692 -0.50 31.01 5.38
N LYS A 693 -1.74 31.44 5.53
CA LYS A 693 -2.68 31.60 4.41
C LYS A 693 -3.03 33.07 4.28
N PHE A 694 -2.91 33.61 3.08
CA PHE A 694 -3.34 34.96 2.71
C PHE A 694 -4.50 34.83 1.73
N ASP A 695 -5.60 35.54 2.00
CA ASP A 695 -6.72 35.70 1.09
C ASP A 695 -6.65 37.19 0.59
N LEU A 696 -6.38 37.39 -0.71
CA LEU A 696 -6.16 38.69 -1.37
C LEU A 696 -7.47 39.26 -1.91
#